data_a11cf4c2afb95427b843d8222f8b3957
#
_entry.id   a11cf4c2afb95427b843d8222f8b3957
#
_cell.length_a   1.000
_cell.length_b   1.000
_cell.length_c   1.000
_cell.angle_alpha   90.00
_cell.angle_beta   90.00
_cell.angle_gamma   90.00
#
_symmetry.space_group_name_H-M   'P 1'
#
loop_
_entity.id
_entity.type
_entity.pdbx_description
1 polymer ?
#
loop_
_entity_poly.entity_id
_entity_poly.type
_entity_poly.pdbx_seq_one_letter_code
_entity_poly.pdbx_strand_id
1 'polypeptide(L)'
;MSDILADSLDGVERRSLADFTESAYLNYSMYVIMDRALPHIGDGLKPVQRRIIYAMSELGLDADSKHKKSARTVGDVLGKFHPHGDSACYEAMVLMAQPFSYRYTLVDGQGNWGAPDDPKSFAAMRYTEARLSRYSEVLLSELGQGTANWGPNFDGTLEEPLVLPARLPNILLNGTTGIAVGMATDVPPHNLREVATACVRLLDEPKATVEQLCEHIQGPDYPTEAEIITPRADLLKMYETGKGSVRMRAVYHAEDGDIIVTALPHQVSGAKVLEQIAALMQAKPSKLPQVADLRDESDHENPCRIVIIPTNSRVDHEVLMQHLFASTDLESSYRVNVNIIGLDGKPQLKNLRALLVEWLEFRVQTVRRRLQFRLDKVERRLHLLDGLLIAYLNLDEVIHIIRTAEHPKADLIARFELSEIQADYILDTRLRQLARLEEMKLRDEQDALLKEQAKLQALLGSEAKLKKLVRSELIKDAETYGDDRRSPIVQRAEAKALTETELLPNEKITVVLSEKGWVRSAKGHDIDATGLSYKAGDGFKTAAAGRSNQFAVFIDSTGRSYSVPAHTLPSARGQGEPLTGRLTPPPGANFECVLLPDDDALYVIASDAGYGFVVKGEDLQAKNKAGKALLSLPNNAKVILPRPVSDRNGNWLASVTTEGRLLIFKISDLPQLGKGKGNKIIGIPGERVASREEFVTDIAVIPEGSTLVLQAGKRTLSLRPDDLEHYKGERGRRGNKLPRGFQRVDALLVDTPV
;
A
#
# COMPACT_ATOMS: atom_id res chain seq x y z
N MET A 1 -61.10 22.58 0.49
CA MET A 1 -61.35 21.25 1.07
C MET A 1 -60.21 20.77 2.00
N SER A 2 -59.32 21.69 2.46
CA SER A 2 -58.21 21.39 3.37
C SER A 2 -58.45 21.71 4.84
N ASP A 3 -59.54 22.41 5.20
CA ASP A 3 -59.74 22.92 6.58
C ASP A 3 -60.78 22.16 7.41
N ILE A 4 -61.41 21.10 6.88
CA ILE A 4 -62.49 20.40 7.58
C ILE A 4 -62.02 19.13 8.34
N LEU A 5 -60.74 18.74 8.20
CA LEU A 5 -60.21 17.56 8.89
C LEU A 5 -59.26 17.88 10.07
N ALA A 6 -59.17 19.15 10.45
CA ALA A 6 -58.21 19.58 11.48
C ALA A 6 -58.73 19.44 12.93
N ASP A 7 -60.03 19.21 13.16
CA ASP A 7 -60.67 19.45 14.47
C ASP A 7 -61.15 18.20 15.25
N SER A 8 -60.67 16.97 14.88
CA SER A 8 -61.27 15.78 15.52
C SER A 8 -60.31 14.75 16.11
N LEU A 9 -59.01 15.08 16.30
CA LEU A 9 -58.06 14.18 16.95
C LEU A 9 -57.25 14.92 18.02
N ASP A 10 -57.89 15.15 19.17
CA ASP A 10 -57.20 15.58 20.39
C ASP A 10 -56.08 14.61 20.71
N GLY A 11 -54.81 15.10 20.68
CA GLY A 11 -53.64 14.32 21.02
C GLY A 11 -52.82 13.75 19.84
N VAL A 12 -53.22 13.99 18.59
CA VAL A 12 -52.41 13.52 17.41
C VAL A 12 -51.68 14.69 16.78
N GLU A 13 -50.34 14.65 16.87
CA GLU A 13 -49.47 15.61 16.17
C GLU A 13 -49.39 15.23 14.69
N ARG A 14 -49.72 16.14 13.78
CA ARG A 14 -49.57 15.96 12.33
C ARG A 14 -48.31 16.69 11.86
N ARG A 15 -47.34 15.94 11.34
CA ARG A 15 -46.15 16.49 10.68
C ARG A 15 -46.14 16.11 9.21
N SER A 16 -45.61 16.98 8.36
CA SER A 16 -45.37 16.59 6.97
C SER A 16 -44.33 15.45 6.93
N LEU A 17 -44.46 14.52 5.99
CA LEU A 17 -43.49 13.42 5.81
C LEU A 17 -42.11 13.97 5.55
N ALA A 18 -41.98 15.10 4.82
CA ALA A 18 -40.74 15.76 4.55
C ALA A 18 -40.05 16.25 5.83
N ASP A 19 -40.77 17.02 6.67
CA ASP A 19 -40.22 17.56 7.92
C ASP A 19 -39.87 16.45 8.92
N PHE A 20 -40.67 15.40 8.97
CA PHE A 20 -40.39 14.24 9.81
C PHE A 20 -39.13 13.53 9.34
N THR A 21 -38.99 13.27 8.01
CA THR A 21 -37.84 12.55 7.44
C THR A 21 -36.57 13.37 7.61
N GLU A 22 -36.62 14.68 7.35
CA GLU A 22 -35.47 15.58 7.54
C GLU A 22 -34.98 15.57 8.98
N SER A 23 -35.92 15.80 9.93
CA SER A 23 -35.60 15.79 11.36
C SER A 23 -35.08 14.44 11.85
N ALA A 24 -35.71 13.34 11.46
CA ALA A 24 -35.28 11.99 11.84
C ALA A 24 -33.91 11.64 11.26
N TYR A 25 -33.65 11.99 9.98
CA TYR A 25 -32.37 11.75 9.34
C TYR A 25 -31.27 12.60 9.93
N LEU A 26 -31.50 13.87 10.23
CA LEU A 26 -30.55 14.74 10.92
C LEU A 26 -30.16 14.17 12.28
N ASN A 27 -31.17 13.83 13.11
CA ASN A 27 -30.93 13.25 14.44
C ASN A 27 -30.16 11.93 14.35
N TYR A 28 -30.51 11.04 13.42
CA TYR A 28 -29.77 9.80 13.17
C TYR A 28 -28.34 10.07 12.72
N SER A 29 -28.14 11.04 11.81
CA SER A 29 -26.81 11.41 11.32
C SER A 29 -25.93 11.95 12.45
N MET A 30 -26.48 12.83 13.29
CA MET A 30 -25.79 13.36 14.47
C MET A 30 -25.40 12.24 15.44
N TYR A 31 -26.33 11.32 15.74
CA TYR A 31 -26.06 10.16 16.58
C TYR A 31 -24.94 9.28 15.99
N VAL A 32 -24.98 8.95 14.70
CA VAL A 32 -23.97 8.11 14.07
C VAL A 32 -22.58 8.78 14.09
N ILE A 33 -22.53 10.11 13.93
CA ILE A 33 -21.27 10.86 13.96
C ILE A 33 -20.73 10.91 15.40
N MET A 34 -21.54 11.35 16.35
CA MET A 34 -21.09 11.70 17.69
C MET A 34 -20.96 10.49 18.62
N ASP A 35 -21.87 9.51 18.52
CA ASP A 35 -22.04 8.44 19.51
C ASP A 35 -21.79 7.02 18.94
N ARG A 36 -21.27 6.89 17.71
CA ARG A 36 -21.02 5.58 17.11
C ARG A 36 -19.71 5.47 16.37
N ALA A 37 -19.48 6.33 15.35
CA ALA A 37 -18.45 6.08 14.33
C ALA A 37 -17.11 6.76 14.61
N LEU A 38 -17.13 7.97 15.19
CA LEU A 38 -15.92 8.75 15.40
C LEU A 38 -15.34 8.55 16.81
N PRO A 39 -14.02 8.48 16.95
CA PRO A 39 -13.34 8.43 18.24
C PRO A 39 -13.24 9.82 18.85
N HIS A 40 -13.16 9.89 20.19
CA HIS A 40 -12.85 11.12 20.91
C HIS A 40 -11.33 11.31 21.03
N ILE A 41 -10.85 12.54 20.87
CA ILE A 41 -9.40 12.84 20.89
C ILE A 41 -8.74 12.44 22.21
N GLY A 42 -9.43 12.58 23.34
CA GLY A 42 -8.89 12.34 24.67
C GLY A 42 -8.44 10.90 24.89
N ASP A 43 -9.26 9.92 24.56
CA ASP A 43 -9.00 8.49 24.80
C ASP A 43 -8.86 7.66 23.52
N GLY A 44 -9.15 8.23 22.36
CA GLY A 44 -9.04 7.54 21.07
C GLY A 44 -10.06 6.43 20.84
N LEU A 45 -11.11 6.37 21.66
CA LEU A 45 -12.09 5.29 21.63
C LEU A 45 -13.44 5.75 21.05
N LYS A 46 -14.10 4.81 20.38
CA LYS A 46 -15.53 4.90 20.08
C LYS A 46 -16.34 4.57 21.33
N PRO A 47 -17.61 5.02 21.43
CA PRO A 47 -18.44 4.74 22.62
C PRO A 47 -18.51 3.26 23.00
N VAL A 48 -18.74 2.36 22.04
CA VAL A 48 -18.79 0.91 22.30
C VAL A 48 -17.49 0.37 22.90
N GLN A 49 -16.34 0.82 22.40
CA GLN A 49 -15.02 0.39 22.89
C GLN A 49 -14.78 0.88 24.31
N ARG A 50 -15.10 2.15 24.59
CA ARG A 50 -15.01 2.76 25.93
C ARG A 50 -15.87 2.01 26.94
N ARG A 51 -17.10 1.69 26.57
CA ARG A 51 -18.04 0.93 27.41
C ARG A 51 -17.58 -0.48 27.69
N ILE A 52 -16.96 -1.17 26.72
CA ILE A 52 -16.37 -2.50 26.92
C ILE A 52 -15.22 -2.42 27.93
N ILE A 53 -14.27 -1.52 27.72
CA ILE A 53 -13.10 -1.36 28.61
C ILE A 53 -13.53 -0.96 30.02
N TYR A 54 -14.50 -0.04 30.15
CA TYR A 54 -15.05 0.37 31.43
C TYR A 54 -15.79 -0.77 32.13
N ALA A 55 -16.64 -1.50 31.44
CA ALA A 55 -17.36 -2.64 32.03
C ALA A 55 -16.40 -3.76 32.48
N MET A 56 -15.34 -4.03 31.73
CA MET A 56 -14.32 -4.98 32.16
C MET A 56 -13.60 -4.53 33.42
N SER A 57 -13.33 -3.24 33.55
CA SER A 57 -12.76 -2.67 34.79
C SER A 57 -13.72 -2.82 35.98
N GLU A 58 -15.00 -2.52 35.82
CA GLU A 58 -16.02 -2.70 36.86
C GLU A 58 -16.18 -4.18 37.28
N LEU A 59 -15.99 -5.09 36.35
CA LEU A 59 -15.99 -6.54 36.63
C LEU A 59 -14.69 -7.04 37.30
N GLY A 60 -13.71 -6.17 37.53
CA GLY A 60 -12.40 -6.54 38.14
C GLY A 60 -11.59 -7.47 37.23
N LEU A 61 -11.71 -7.29 35.91
CA LEU A 61 -10.99 -8.08 34.90
C LEU A 61 -9.65 -7.41 34.52
N ASP A 62 -8.87 -7.04 35.53
CA ASP A 62 -7.55 -6.45 35.35
C ASP A 62 -6.56 -7.42 34.70
N ALA A 63 -5.43 -6.91 34.22
CA ALA A 63 -4.41 -7.70 33.52
C ALA A 63 -3.86 -8.90 34.30
N ASP A 64 -3.85 -8.83 35.63
CA ASP A 64 -3.40 -9.91 36.51
C ASP A 64 -4.53 -10.84 37.00
N SER A 65 -5.79 -10.53 36.67
CA SER A 65 -6.96 -11.33 37.02
C SER A 65 -7.06 -12.60 36.16
N LYS A 66 -7.90 -13.56 36.57
CA LYS A 66 -8.22 -14.71 35.71
C LYS A 66 -9.15 -14.30 34.59
N HIS A 67 -8.92 -14.82 33.38
CA HIS A 67 -9.84 -14.68 32.25
C HIS A 67 -11.25 -15.14 32.64
N LYS A 68 -12.26 -14.47 32.09
CA LYS A 68 -13.67 -14.82 32.24
C LYS A 68 -14.33 -14.93 30.87
N LYS A 69 -15.39 -15.72 30.78
CA LYS A 69 -16.16 -15.88 29.53
C LYS A 69 -16.55 -14.54 28.94
N SER A 70 -16.25 -14.34 27.64
CA SER A 70 -16.54 -13.09 26.92
C SER A 70 -18.01 -12.75 26.97
N ALA A 71 -18.89 -13.75 26.96
CA ALA A 71 -20.35 -13.57 27.11
C ALA A 71 -20.74 -12.81 28.39
N ARG A 72 -19.97 -12.92 29.49
CA ARG A 72 -20.21 -12.16 30.71
C ARG A 72 -19.96 -10.66 30.49
N THR A 73 -18.83 -10.32 29.89
CA THR A 73 -18.51 -8.91 29.57
C THR A 73 -19.54 -8.31 28.61
N VAL A 74 -19.86 -9.03 27.52
CA VAL A 74 -20.87 -8.58 26.54
C VAL A 74 -22.21 -8.37 27.21
N GLY A 75 -22.67 -9.32 28.05
CA GLY A 75 -23.93 -9.19 28.79
C GLY A 75 -23.97 -7.98 29.72
N ASP A 76 -22.87 -7.70 30.42
CA ASP A 76 -22.77 -6.54 31.31
C ASP A 76 -22.79 -5.22 30.53
N VAL A 77 -22.06 -5.15 29.40
CA VAL A 77 -22.03 -3.97 28.51
C VAL A 77 -23.43 -3.66 27.98
N LEU A 78 -24.13 -4.67 27.46
CA LEU A 78 -25.47 -4.51 26.90
C LEU A 78 -26.50 -4.14 27.95
N GLY A 79 -26.44 -4.79 29.11
CA GLY A 79 -27.41 -4.56 30.17
C GLY A 79 -27.26 -3.23 30.90
N LYS A 80 -26.03 -2.66 30.92
CA LYS A 80 -25.74 -1.46 31.72
C LYS A 80 -25.47 -0.21 30.89
N PHE A 81 -24.79 -0.32 29.73
CA PHE A 81 -24.22 0.85 29.06
C PHE A 81 -24.53 0.97 27.57
N HIS A 82 -24.73 -0.13 26.82
CA HIS A 82 -24.78 -0.11 25.37
C HIS A 82 -25.94 -0.91 24.79
N PRO A 83 -27.16 -0.32 24.64
CA PRO A 83 -28.37 -1.01 24.24
C PRO A 83 -28.42 -1.31 22.73
N HIS A 84 -27.46 -2.11 22.23
CA HIS A 84 -27.31 -2.51 20.83
C HIS A 84 -27.11 -4.02 20.69
N GLY A 85 -26.90 -4.52 19.46
CA GLY A 85 -26.71 -5.95 19.21
C GLY A 85 -25.46 -6.54 19.87
N ASP A 86 -25.60 -7.73 20.44
CA ASP A 86 -24.53 -8.49 21.11
C ASP A 86 -23.38 -8.81 20.15
N SER A 87 -23.69 -9.19 18.92
CA SER A 87 -22.70 -9.50 17.89
C SER A 87 -21.78 -8.32 17.60
N ALA A 88 -22.34 -7.09 17.45
CA ALA A 88 -21.53 -5.90 17.19
C ALA A 88 -20.64 -5.53 18.39
N CYS A 89 -21.16 -5.70 19.62
CA CYS A 89 -20.37 -5.51 20.84
C CYS A 89 -19.23 -6.52 20.93
N TYR A 90 -19.50 -7.79 20.66
CA TYR A 90 -18.48 -8.84 20.69
C TYR A 90 -17.44 -8.66 19.56
N GLU A 91 -17.84 -8.31 18.34
CA GLU A 91 -16.90 -8.01 17.25
C GLU A 91 -15.96 -6.85 17.61
N ALA A 92 -16.47 -5.79 18.25
CA ALA A 92 -15.61 -4.71 18.72
C ALA A 92 -14.59 -5.20 19.77
N MET A 93 -15.01 -6.08 20.68
CA MET A 93 -14.15 -6.70 21.67
C MET A 93 -13.09 -7.61 21.03
N VAL A 94 -13.48 -8.38 20.00
CA VAL A 94 -12.57 -9.24 19.23
C VAL A 94 -11.46 -8.42 18.57
N LEU A 95 -11.81 -7.33 17.88
CA LEU A 95 -10.82 -6.46 17.25
C LEU A 95 -9.80 -5.91 18.25
N MET A 96 -10.25 -5.51 19.46
CA MET A 96 -9.37 -5.00 20.51
C MET A 96 -8.44 -6.07 21.12
N ALA A 97 -8.73 -7.35 20.89
CA ALA A 97 -7.91 -8.48 21.35
C ALA A 97 -6.94 -9.01 20.28
N GLN A 98 -7.15 -8.65 18.99
CA GLN A 98 -6.34 -9.17 17.89
C GLN A 98 -5.02 -8.41 17.74
N PRO A 99 -3.83 -9.05 17.92
CA PRO A 99 -2.53 -8.38 17.82
C PRO A 99 -2.15 -8.01 16.37
N PHE A 100 -2.89 -8.53 15.38
CA PHE A 100 -2.75 -8.18 13.97
C PHE A 100 -3.74 -7.09 13.50
N SER A 101 -4.72 -6.71 14.37
CA SER A 101 -5.66 -5.61 14.14
C SER A 101 -5.31 -4.36 14.94
N TYR A 102 -4.86 -4.54 16.18
CA TYR A 102 -4.46 -3.47 17.10
C TYR A 102 -2.95 -3.47 17.32
N ARG A 103 -2.33 -2.30 17.18
CA ARG A 103 -0.89 -2.15 17.44
C ARG A 103 -0.55 -2.38 18.91
N TYR A 104 -1.43 -1.93 19.82
CA TYR A 104 -1.40 -2.13 21.27
C TYR A 104 -2.76 -2.64 21.71
N THR A 105 -2.88 -3.95 21.90
CA THR A 105 -4.16 -4.59 22.26
C THR A 105 -4.68 -4.08 23.59
N LEU A 106 -6.00 -3.88 23.69
CA LEU A 106 -6.69 -3.46 24.92
C LEU A 106 -7.30 -4.63 25.68
N VAL A 107 -7.55 -5.73 25.01
CA VAL A 107 -8.12 -6.95 25.55
C VAL A 107 -7.07 -8.07 25.41
N ASP A 108 -6.89 -8.85 26.47
CA ASP A 108 -6.13 -10.10 26.48
C ASP A 108 -7.10 -11.25 26.38
N GLY A 109 -7.11 -11.94 25.26
CA GLY A 109 -8.05 -13.00 24.92
C GLY A 109 -7.45 -14.39 25.02
N GLN A 110 -8.25 -15.35 25.51
CA GLN A 110 -7.93 -16.77 25.53
C GLN A 110 -8.96 -17.55 24.71
N GLY A 111 -8.48 -18.44 23.85
CA GLY A 111 -9.30 -19.19 22.88
C GLY A 111 -9.09 -18.69 21.46
N ASN A 112 -10.03 -19.00 20.55
CA ASN A 112 -9.95 -18.56 19.17
C ASN A 112 -10.56 -17.16 18.98
N TRP A 113 -9.70 -16.18 18.75
CA TRP A 113 -10.03 -14.79 18.49
C TRP A 113 -9.80 -14.38 17.01
N GLY A 114 -9.79 -15.36 16.09
CA GLY A 114 -9.45 -15.18 14.68
C GLY A 114 -7.94 -15.30 14.43
N ALA A 115 -7.59 -15.29 13.15
CA ALA A 115 -6.20 -15.37 12.71
C ALA A 115 -5.94 -14.33 11.60
N PRO A 116 -4.68 -13.98 11.29
CA PRO A 116 -4.37 -12.99 10.25
C PRO A 116 -4.87 -13.34 8.86
N ASP A 117 -4.95 -14.63 8.53
CA ASP A 117 -5.48 -15.17 7.27
C ASP A 117 -7.00 -15.05 7.19
N ASP A 118 -7.72 -15.25 8.32
CA ASP A 118 -9.16 -15.07 8.44
C ASP A 118 -9.53 -14.35 9.75
N PRO A 119 -9.47 -13.02 9.80
CA PRO A 119 -9.76 -12.24 11.00
C PRO A 119 -11.18 -12.39 11.54
N LYS A 120 -12.11 -12.91 10.73
CA LYS A 120 -13.52 -13.08 11.09
C LYS A 120 -13.86 -14.49 11.58
N SER A 121 -12.96 -15.44 11.51
CA SER A 121 -13.17 -16.81 11.95
C SER A 121 -12.94 -17.02 13.46
N PHE A 122 -13.39 -16.09 14.28
CA PHE A 122 -13.34 -16.20 15.74
C PHE A 122 -14.48 -17.03 16.30
N ALA A 123 -14.22 -17.68 17.44
CA ALA A 123 -15.23 -18.49 18.13
C ALA A 123 -16.33 -17.63 18.78
N ALA A 124 -17.52 -18.19 18.95
CA ALA A 124 -18.62 -17.52 19.65
C ALA A 124 -18.21 -17.14 21.10
N MET A 125 -18.77 -16.03 21.61
CA MET A 125 -18.43 -15.45 22.92
C MET A 125 -18.60 -16.40 24.12
N ARG A 126 -19.36 -17.48 24.00
CA ARG A 126 -19.51 -18.51 25.02
C ARG A 126 -18.28 -19.43 25.14
N TYR A 127 -17.42 -19.48 24.12
CA TYR A 127 -16.20 -20.30 24.13
C TYR A 127 -14.96 -19.51 24.46
N THR A 128 -14.89 -18.23 24.09
CA THR A 128 -13.74 -17.37 24.37
C THR A 128 -13.77 -16.83 25.79
N GLU A 129 -12.58 -16.51 26.31
CA GLU A 129 -12.40 -15.85 27.61
C GLU A 129 -11.53 -14.61 27.43
N ALA A 130 -11.77 -13.58 28.26
CA ALA A 130 -11.08 -12.31 28.16
C ALA A 130 -10.82 -11.67 29.50
N ARG A 131 -9.82 -10.79 29.51
CA ARG A 131 -9.49 -9.82 30.55
C ARG A 131 -8.88 -8.59 29.88
N LEU A 132 -8.65 -7.53 30.64
CA LEU A 132 -7.93 -6.35 30.16
C LEU A 132 -6.45 -6.69 29.94
N SER A 133 -5.85 -6.11 28.92
CA SER A 133 -4.41 -6.16 28.70
C SER A 133 -3.68 -5.21 29.65
N ARG A 134 -2.36 -5.36 29.82
CA ARG A 134 -1.55 -4.40 30.58
C ARG A 134 -1.57 -3.00 29.99
N TYR A 135 -1.63 -2.90 28.66
CA TYR A 135 -1.72 -1.59 27.99
C TYR A 135 -3.01 -0.83 28.34
N SER A 136 -4.12 -1.51 28.65
CA SER A 136 -5.38 -0.85 29.04
C SER A 136 -5.28 -0.02 30.31
N GLU A 137 -4.25 -0.27 31.17
CA GLU A 137 -3.96 0.56 32.36
C GLU A 137 -3.67 2.02 31.98
N VAL A 138 -3.15 2.26 30.77
CA VAL A 138 -2.94 3.63 30.23
C VAL A 138 -4.24 4.42 30.18
N LEU A 139 -5.39 3.74 30.02
CA LEU A 139 -6.71 4.35 29.92
C LEU A 139 -7.44 4.44 31.27
N LEU A 140 -7.18 3.50 32.18
CA LEU A 140 -8.01 3.27 33.35
C LEU A 140 -7.39 3.68 34.69
N SER A 141 -6.06 3.67 34.81
CA SER A 141 -5.36 3.81 36.10
C SER A 141 -5.67 5.10 36.87
N GLU A 142 -6.11 6.13 36.22
CA GLU A 142 -6.46 7.42 36.84
C GLU A 142 -7.97 7.65 36.98
N LEU A 143 -8.85 6.74 36.51
CA LEU A 143 -10.30 6.93 36.45
C LEU A 143 -10.91 7.28 37.81
N GLY A 144 -10.51 6.60 38.89
CA GLY A 144 -10.98 6.84 40.26
C GLY A 144 -10.39 8.09 40.95
N GLN A 145 -9.66 8.95 40.24
CA GLN A 145 -8.93 10.07 40.79
C GLN A 145 -9.51 11.46 40.40
N GLY A 146 -10.84 11.54 40.16
CA GLY A 146 -11.52 12.78 39.81
C GLY A 146 -11.20 13.31 38.41
N THR A 147 -10.64 12.49 37.54
CA THR A 147 -10.11 12.88 36.24
C THR A 147 -11.16 12.84 35.13
N ALA A 148 -12.17 11.99 35.23
CA ALA A 148 -13.21 11.83 34.25
C ALA A 148 -14.47 12.66 34.55
N ASN A 149 -15.21 13.05 33.52
CA ASN A 149 -16.57 13.49 33.63
C ASN A 149 -17.50 12.29 33.48
N TRP A 150 -18.55 12.25 34.30
CA TRP A 150 -19.50 11.16 34.32
C TRP A 150 -20.82 11.64 33.71
N GLY A 151 -21.50 10.77 33.03
CA GLY A 151 -22.82 11.01 32.49
C GLY A 151 -23.74 9.82 32.78
N PRO A 152 -25.07 10.02 32.70
CA PRO A 152 -26.02 8.92 32.87
C PRO A 152 -25.84 7.90 31.73
N ASN A 153 -26.02 6.62 32.08
CA ASN A 153 -26.16 5.57 31.08
C ASN A 153 -27.51 5.70 30.34
N PHE A 154 -27.77 4.80 29.38
CA PHE A 154 -28.96 4.90 28.50
C PHE A 154 -30.31 4.92 29.21
N ASP A 155 -30.43 4.35 30.41
CA ASP A 155 -31.69 4.33 31.21
C ASP A 155 -31.64 5.26 32.42
N GLY A 156 -30.55 5.97 32.65
CA GLY A 156 -30.35 6.89 33.77
C GLY A 156 -30.18 6.25 35.14
N THR A 157 -30.02 4.93 35.21
CA THR A 157 -29.86 4.20 36.48
C THR A 157 -28.42 4.13 36.99
N LEU A 158 -27.44 4.28 36.09
CA LEU A 158 -26.03 4.24 36.37
C LEU A 158 -25.30 5.41 35.73
N GLU A 159 -24.08 5.63 36.10
CA GLU A 159 -23.18 6.60 35.48
C GLU A 159 -22.08 5.87 34.69
N GLU A 160 -21.71 6.44 33.55
CA GLU A 160 -20.56 5.99 32.75
C GLU A 160 -19.59 7.14 32.49
N PRO A 161 -18.27 6.87 32.32
CA PRO A 161 -17.30 7.91 32.00
C PRO A 161 -17.50 8.38 30.56
N LEU A 162 -17.65 9.70 30.34
CA LEU A 162 -17.80 10.27 29.00
C LEU A 162 -16.52 10.10 28.16
N VAL A 163 -15.36 10.24 28.80
CA VAL A 163 -14.03 10.04 28.19
C VAL A 163 -13.11 9.46 29.26
N LEU A 164 -12.31 8.45 28.91
CA LEU A 164 -11.32 7.87 29.82
C LEU A 164 -10.08 8.77 29.93
N PRO A 165 -9.42 8.83 31.11
CA PRO A 165 -8.26 9.68 31.37
C PRO A 165 -6.97 9.09 30.78
N ALA A 166 -6.90 8.98 29.47
CA ALA A 166 -5.77 8.36 28.78
C ALA A 166 -4.45 9.07 29.10
N ARG A 167 -3.45 8.28 29.47
CA ARG A 167 -2.09 8.74 29.79
C ARG A 167 -1.22 8.90 28.56
N LEU A 168 -1.58 8.24 27.45
CA LEU A 168 -0.92 8.29 26.15
C LEU A 168 -1.97 8.59 25.04
N PRO A 169 -1.58 9.18 23.91
CA PRO A 169 -2.50 9.52 22.82
C PRO A 169 -2.94 8.29 22.03
N ASN A 170 -3.81 7.48 22.65
CA ASN A 170 -4.26 6.19 22.13
C ASN A 170 -4.87 6.29 20.72
N ILE A 171 -5.44 7.45 20.35
CA ILE A 171 -5.95 7.71 18.99
C ILE A 171 -4.88 7.53 17.91
N LEU A 172 -3.64 7.91 18.17
CA LEU A 172 -2.52 7.69 17.25
C LEU A 172 -1.90 6.30 17.44
N LEU A 173 -1.86 5.78 18.67
CA LEU A 173 -1.16 4.53 18.95
C LEU A 173 -1.87 3.31 18.34
N ASN A 174 -3.20 3.28 18.41
CA ASN A 174 -4.00 2.20 17.83
C ASN A 174 -4.70 2.59 16.54
N GLY A 175 -4.82 3.89 16.28
CA GLY A 175 -5.62 4.36 15.16
C GLY A 175 -7.10 4.00 15.30
N THR A 176 -7.85 4.19 14.25
CA THR A 176 -9.26 3.80 14.16
C THR A 176 -9.76 3.91 12.74
N THR A 177 -10.75 3.10 12.37
CA THR A 177 -11.51 3.25 11.14
C THR A 177 -12.98 3.38 11.47
N GLY A 178 -13.72 4.23 10.78
CA GLY A 178 -15.15 4.41 11.02
C GLY A 178 -15.85 5.15 9.87
N ILE A 179 -17.06 4.70 9.55
CA ILE A 179 -17.88 5.30 8.50
C ILE A 179 -19.11 5.90 9.19
N ALA A 180 -19.26 7.22 9.08
CA ALA A 180 -20.41 7.97 9.53
C ALA A 180 -21.22 8.51 8.35
N VAL A 181 -22.29 9.22 8.63
CA VAL A 181 -23.09 9.89 7.60
C VAL A 181 -22.34 11.15 7.14
N GLY A 182 -21.99 11.20 5.86
CA GLY A 182 -21.29 12.35 5.26
C GLY A 182 -19.81 12.48 5.60
N MET A 183 -19.26 11.63 6.47
CA MET A 183 -17.83 11.63 6.81
C MET A 183 -17.33 10.25 7.22
N ALA A 184 -16.01 10.07 7.12
CA ALA A 184 -15.33 8.86 7.57
C ALA A 184 -14.08 9.24 8.35
N THR A 185 -13.61 8.34 9.20
CA THR A 185 -12.32 8.43 9.88
C THR A 185 -11.48 7.21 9.54
N ASP A 186 -10.21 7.44 9.22
CA ASP A 186 -9.20 6.42 8.98
C ASP A 186 -7.88 6.94 9.55
N VAL A 187 -7.65 6.70 10.83
CA VAL A 187 -6.41 7.09 11.52
C VAL A 187 -5.49 5.88 11.59
N PRO A 188 -4.29 5.94 10.98
CA PRO A 188 -3.34 4.85 11.07
C PRO A 188 -2.69 4.75 12.45
N PRO A 189 -2.31 3.54 12.91
CA PRO A 189 -1.57 3.36 14.14
C PRO A 189 -0.12 3.83 14.01
N HIS A 190 0.51 4.14 15.17
CA HIS A 190 1.88 4.65 15.25
C HIS A 190 2.66 4.01 16.40
N ASN A 191 3.98 4.07 16.30
CA ASN A 191 4.87 3.59 17.34
C ASN A 191 4.79 4.47 18.59
N LEU A 192 4.66 3.85 19.76
CA LEU A 192 4.46 4.54 21.04
C LEU A 192 5.65 5.42 21.42
N ARG A 193 6.88 4.92 21.24
CA ARG A 193 8.09 5.68 21.58
C ARG A 193 8.23 6.93 20.70
N GLU A 194 7.93 6.81 19.41
CA GLU A 194 7.97 7.92 18.47
C GLU A 194 6.94 9.00 18.84
N VAL A 195 5.71 8.60 19.12
CA VAL A 195 4.62 9.51 19.48
C VAL A 195 4.88 10.18 20.83
N ALA A 196 5.34 9.44 21.84
CA ALA A 196 5.68 10.00 23.14
C ALA A 196 6.83 11.03 23.02
N THR A 197 7.84 10.72 22.21
CA THR A 197 8.96 11.66 21.96
C THR A 197 8.48 12.93 21.25
N ALA A 198 7.58 12.83 20.29
CA ALA A 198 6.97 14.00 19.65
C ALA A 198 6.12 14.83 20.63
N CYS A 199 5.40 14.20 21.55
CA CYS A 199 4.68 14.89 22.63
C CYS A 199 5.65 15.64 23.55
N VAL A 200 6.76 15.01 23.93
CA VAL A 200 7.83 15.64 24.72
C VAL A 200 8.40 16.85 23.98
N ARG A 201 8.67 16.73 22.69
CA ARG A 201 9.14 17.86 21.86
C ARG A 201 8.17 19.05 21.89
N LEU A 202 6.85 18.79 21.80
CA LEU A 202 5.84 19.86 21.87
C LEU A 202 5.72 20.49 23.24
N LEU A 203 5.98 19.76 24.34
CA LEU A 203 6.02 20.33 25.69
C LEU A 203 7.22 21.25 25.88
N ASP A 204 8.38 20.87 25.31
CA ASP A 204 9.62 21.64 25.37
C ASP A 204 9.61 22.82 24.37
N GLU A 205 9.06 22.59 23.17
CA GLU A 205 8.96 23.58 22.07
C GLU A 205 7.51 23.66 21.53
N PRO A 206 6.63 24.47 22.16
CA PRO A 206 5.21 24.54 21.78
C PRO A 206 4.93 25.02 20.35
N LYS A 207 5.92 25.62 19.69
CA LYS A 207 5.82 26.09 18.29
C LYS A 207 6.40 25.12 17.27
N ALA A 208 6.84 23.93 17.67
CA ALA A 208 7.36 22.92 16.74
C ALA A 208 6.41 22.70 15.58
N THR A 209 6.96 22.63 14.36
CA THR A 209 6.21 22.41 13.12
C THR A 209 5.91 20.94 12.91
N VAL A 210 5.01 20.60 11.97
CA VAL A 210 4.74 19.20 11.58
C VAL A 210 6.02 18.52 11.11
N GLU A 211 6.85 19.20 10.33
CA GLU A 211 8.11 18.67 9.83
C GLU A 211 9.06 18.28 10.98
N GLN A 212 9.20 19.14 12.00
CA GLN A 212 10.00 18.86 13.21
C GLN A 212 9.45 17.71 14.04
N LEU A 213 8.12 17.54 14.09
CA LEU A 213 7.50 16.38 14.74
C LEU A 213 7.76 15.08 13.95
N CYS A 214 7.84 15.19 12.62
CA CYS A 214 8.17 14.08 11.75
C CYS A 214 9.65 13.66 11.78
N GLU A 215 10.52 14.38 12.50
CA GLU A 215 11.86 13.88 12.88
C GLU A 215 11.74 12.70 13.85
N HIS A 216 10.70 12.68 14.68
CA HIS A 216 10.40 11.61 15.65
C HIS A 216 9.38 10.62 15.10
N ILE A 217 8.23 11.08 14.61
CA ILE A 217 7.21 10.24 13.97
C ILE A 217 7.54 10.12 12.48
N GLN A 218 8.29 9.09 12.12
CA GLN A 218 8.74 8.89 10.74
C GLN A 218 7.60 8.52 9.78
N GLY A 219 6.60 7.81 10.28
CA GLY A 219 5.42 7.34 9.56
C GLY A 219 4.52 6.49 10.47
N PRO A 220 3.39 6.00 9.97
CA PRO A 220 2.59 4.99 10.66
C PRO A 220 3.40 3.75 11.04
N ASP A 221 2.92 3.00 12.03
CA ASP A 221 3.52 1.75 12.47
C ASP A 221 2.40 0.72 12.68
N TYR A 222 2.21 -0.12 11.68
CA TYR A 222 1.10 -1.07 11.66
C TYR A 222 1.39 -2.32 12.49
N PRO A 223 0.36 -3.07 12.90
CA PRO A 223 0.53 -4.36 13.60
C PRO A 223 1.29 -5.41 12.79
N THR A 224 1.22 -5.32 11.45
CA THR A 224 1.94 -6.20 10.53
C THR A 224 3.34 -5.67 10.23
N GLU A 225 4.25 -6.54 9.82
CA GLU A 225 5.63 -6.22 9.49
C GLU A 225 5.83 -5.79 8.02
N ALA A 226 4.75 -5.50 7.30
CA ALA A 226 4.81 -5.07 5.92
C ALA A 226 5.56 -3.75 5.74
N GLU A 227 6.25 -3.60 4.63
CA GLU A 227 7.02 -2.40 4.31
C GLU A 227 6.10 -1.23 3.94
N ILE A 228 6.37 -0.05 4.50
CA ILE A 228 5.78 1.21 4.05
C ILE A 228 6.66 1.78 2.94
N ILE A 229 6.10 1.87 1.73
CA ILE A 229 6.82 2.32 0.54
C ILE A 229 6.39 3.72 0.06
N THR A 230 5.59 4.41 0.85
CA THR A 230 5.16 5.79 0.57
C THR A 230 6.35 6.75 0.66
N PRO A 231 6.57 7.61 -0.34
CA PRO A 231 7.63 8.60 -0.31
C PRO A 231 7.52 9.53 0.89
N ARG A 232 8.68 9.95 1.45
CA ARG A 232 8.75 10.82 2.63
C ARG A 232 7.95 12.12 2.46
N ALA A 233 7.99 12.72 1.27
CA ALA A 233 7.26 13.95 0.97
C ALA A 233 5.73 13.75 1.06
N ASP A 234 5.22 12.60 0.63
CA ASP A 234 3.79 12.29 0.69
C ASP A 234 3.34 11.97 2.13
N LEU A 235 4.20 11.32 2.93
CA LEU A 235 3.96 11.13 4.37
C LEU A 235 3.90 12.48 5.10
N LEU A 236 4.83 13.39 4.81
CA LEU A 236 4.83 14.73 5.40
C LEU A 236 3.54 15.50 5.05
N LYS A 237 3.17 15.50 3.76
CA LYS A 237 1.93 16.14 3.29
C LYS A 237 0.68 15.52 3.94
N MET A 238 0.66 14.20 4.13
CA MET A 238 -0.41 13.51 4.86
C MET A 238 -0.52 14.01 6.30
N TYR A 239 0.59 14.18 7.01
CA TYR A 239 0.60 14.70 8.38
C TYR A 239 0.26 16.18 8.47
N GLU A 240 0.60 16.99 7.46
CA GLU A 240 0.24 18.42 7.38
C GLU A 240 -1.25 18.62 7.13
N THR A 241 -1.87 17.76 6.33
CA THR A 241 -3.27 17.92 5.92
C THR A 241 -4.26 17.08 6.72
N GLY A 242 -3.81 16.03 7.41
CA GLY A 242 -4.65 15.01 8.02
C GLY A 242 -5.34 14.08 7.01
N LYS A 243 -4.97 14.15 5.73
CA LYS A 243 -5.51 13.33 4.64
C LYS A 243 -4.39 12.81 3.74
N GLY A 244 -4.58 11.58 3.24
CA GLY A 244 -3.63 10.98 2.32
C GLY A 244 -3.87 9.48 2.13
N SER A 245 -2.81 8.80 1.75
CA SER A 245 -2.77 7.35 1.68
C SER A 245 -1.37 6.83 2.01
N VAL A 246 -1.30 5.66 2.61
CA VAL A 246 -0.06 4.97 2.92
C VAL A 246 -0.02 3.70 2.08
N ARG A 247 0.99 3.57 1.22
CA ARG A 247 1.23 2.35 0.44
C ARG A 247 2.09 1.40 1.24
N MET A 248 1.64 0.16 1.30
CA MET A 248 2.33 -0.93 1.98
C MET A 248 2.56 -2.08 1.02
N ARG A 249 3.68 -2.76 1.19
CA ARG A 249 4.08 -3.90 0.37
C ARG A 249 4.43 -5.08 1.27
N ALA A 250 4.01 -6.27 0.87
CA ALA A 250 4.34 -7.53 1.53
C ALA A 250 5.85 -7.76 1.57
N VAL A 251 6.32 -8.39 2.64
CA VAL A 251 7.71 -8.84 2.80
C VAL A 251 7.82 -10.27 2.33
N TYR A 252 8.86 -10.58 1.56
CA TYR A 252 9.14 -11.92 1.08
C TYR A 252 10.65 -12.21 1.05
N HIS A 253 10.98 -13.48 1.05
CA HIS A 253 12.35 -13.96 0.78
C HIS A 253 12.30 -15.24 -0.07
N ALA A 254 13.44 -15.63 -0.62
CA ALA A 254 13.57 -16.89 -1.35
C ALA A 254 14.10 -17.97 -0.39
N GLU A 255 13.48 -19.16 -0.43
CA GLU A 255 13.87 -20.34 0.34
C GLU A 255 13.75 -21.57 -0.57
N ASP A 256 14.84 -22.31 -0.77
CA ASP A 256 14.92 -23.53 -1.59
C ASP A 256 14.37 -23.39 -3.04
N GLY A 257 14.34 -22.17 -3.58
CA GLY A 257 13.82 -21.87 -4.92
C GLY A 257 12.34 -21.45 -4.93
N ASP A 258 11.67 -21.50 -3.80
CA ASP A 258 10.32 -20.97 -3.60
C ASP A 258 10.33 -19.54 -3.07
N ILE A 259 9.24 -18.83 -3.23
CA ILE A 259 9.05 -17.48 -2.68
C ILE A 259 8.14 -17.58 -1.46
N ILE A 260 8.67 -17.15 -0.31
CA ILE A 260 7.95 -17.18 0.96
C ILE A 260 7.55 -15.76 1.33
N VAL A 261 6.25 -15.50 1.41
CA VAL A 261 5.72 -14.22 1.92
C VAL A 261 5.52 -14.35 3.42
N THR A 262 6.16 -13.46 4.19
CA THR A 262 6.17 -13.48 5.67
C THR A 262 5.38 -12.36 6.32
N ALA A 263 5.05 -11.31 5.58
CA ALA A 263 4.21 -10.23 6.09
C ALA A 263 3.33 -9.66 4.99
N LEU A 264 2.08 -9.36 5.31
CA LEU A 264 1.09 -8.76 4.42
C LEU A 264 0.77 -7.32 4.82
N PRO A 265 0.34 -6.47 3.86
CA PRO A 265 -0.18 -5.15 4.17
C PRO A 265 -1.31 -5.21 5.21
N HIS A 266 -1.41 -4.16 6.03
CA HIS A 266 -2.45 -4.07 7.06
C HIS A 266 -3.85 -4.26 6.50
N GLN A 267 -4.70 -5.05 7.17
CA GLN A 267 -6.08 -5.41 6.77
C GLN A 267 -6.18 -6.28 5.51
N VAL A 268 -5.08 -6.84 5.02
CA VAL A 268 -5.08 -7.80 3.93
C VAL A 268 -4.98 -9.22 4.51
N SER A 269 -5.92 -10.09 4.16
CA SER A 269 -5.89 -11.50 4.60
C SER A 269 -5.12 -12.38 3.62
N GLY A 270 -4.41 -13.39 4.14
CA GLY A 270 -3.68 -14.38 3.35
C GLY A 270 -4.60 -15.14 2.38
N ALA A 271 -5.76 -15.56 2.85
CA ALA A 271 -6.76 -16.26 2.02
C ALA A 271 -7.18 -15.44 0.80
N LYS A 272 -7.39 -14.12 0.95
CA LYS A 272 -7.72 -13.23 -0.17
C LYS A 272 -6.59 -13.11 -1.18
N VAL A 273 -5.35 -13.02 -0.72
CA VAL A 273 -4.16 -12.95 -1.60
C VAL A 273 -4.02 -14.26 -2.39
N LEU A 274 -4.16 -15.41 -1.74
CA LEU A 274 -4.14 -16.71 -2.40
C LEU A 274 -5.23 -16.84 -3.45
N GLU A 275 -6.45 -16.40 -3.17
CA GLU A 275 -7.55 -16.36 -4.12
C GLU A 275 -7.23 -15.50 -5.35
N GLN A 276 -6.67 -14.30 -5.14
CA GLN A 276 -6.27 -13.40 -6.22
C GLN A 276 -5.18 -14.01 -7.10
N ILE A 277 -4.14 -14.61 -6.50
CA ILE A 277 -3.05 -15.26 -7.25
C ILE A 277 -3.60 -16.48 -8.02
N ALA A 278 -4.44 -17.32 -7.38
CA ALA A 278 -5.08 -18.44 -8.03
C ALA A 278 -5.97 -18.02 -9.22
N ALA A 279 -6.68 -16.91 -9.10
CA ALA A 279 -7.47 -16.35 -10.19
C ALA A 279 -6.61 -15.93 -11.39
N LEU A 280 -5.42 -15.35 -11.14
CA LEU A 280 -4.46 -15.03 -12.20
C LEU A 280 -3.90 -16.30 -12.88
N MET A 281 -3.63 -17.37 -12.12
CA MET A 281 -3.16 -18.65 -12.65
C MET A 281 -4.22 -19.33 -13.52
N GLN A 282 -5.49 -19.27 -13.12
CA GLN A 282 -6.62 -19.93 -13.80
C GLN A 282 -7.19 -19.13 -14.97
N ALA A 283 -6.79 -17.87 -15.15
CA ALA A 283 -7.23 -17.04 -16.27
C ALA A 283 -6.91 -17.71 -17.62
N LYS A 284 -7.73 -17.47 -18.64
CA LYS A 284 -7.52 -18.04 -20.00
C LYS A 284 -7.35 -16.90 -21.02
N PRO A 285 -6.14 -16.65 -21.54
CA PRO A 285 -4.86 -17.31 -21.22
C PRO A 285 -4.42 -17.02 -19.78
N SER A 286 -3.59 -17.90 -19.19
CA SER A 286 -3.06 -17.70 -17.85
C SER A 286 -2.27 -16.39 -17.79
N LYS A 287 -2.58 -15.55 -16.80
CA LYS A 287 -1.87 -14.31 -16.51
C LYS A 287 -0.66 -14.52 -15.61
N LEU A 288 -0.46 -15.75 -15.13
CA LEU A 288 0.63 -16.10 -14.23
C LEU A 288 1.22 -17.48 -14.55
N PRO A 289 1.74 -17.69 -15.78
CA PRO A 289 2.28 -18.99 -16.20
C PRO A 289 3.59 -19.37 -15.51
N GLN A 290 4.19 -18.46 -14.75
CA GLN A 290 5.45 -18.64 -14.03
C GLN A 290 5.29 -19.30 -12.67
N VAL A 291 4.06 -19.41 -12.14
CA VAL A 291 3.74 -20.05 -10.87
C VAL A 291 3.14 -21.43 -11.12
N ALA A 292 3.69 -22.44 -10.47
CA ALA A 292 3.24 -23.83 -10.55
C ALA A 292 2.16 -24.13 -9.51
N ASP A 293 2.37 -23.69 -8.26
CA ASP A 293 1.50 -24.01 -7.12
C ASP A 293 1.56 -22.93 -6.06
N LEU A 294 0.57 -22.92 -5.16
CA LEU A 294 0.44 -22.03 -4.02
C LEU A 294 0.11 -22.86 -2.78
N ARG A 295 0.74 -22.54 -1.65
CA ARG A 295 0.44 -23.15 -0.36
C ARG A 295 0.29 -22.11 0.72
N ASP A 296 -0.59 -22.35 1.66
CA ASP A 296 -0.65 -21.66 2.93
C ASP A 296 -0.02 -22.56 4.00
N GLU A 297 1.10 -22.12 4.53
CA GLU A 297 1.82 -22.81 5.61
C GLU A 297 1.81 -21.98 6.90
N SER A 298 0.87 -21.01 6.98
CA SER A 298 0.71 -20.17 8.16
C SER A 298 0.28 -21.00 9.38
N ASP A 299 0.92 -20.79 10.52
CA ASP A 299 0.63 -21.44 11.78
C ASP A 299 0.77 -20.46 12.96
N HIS A 300 0.77 -20.97 14.19
CA HIS A 300 0.89 -20.13 15.40
C HIS A 300 2.30 -19.57 15.62
N GLU A 301 3.34 -20.20 15.08
CA GLU A 301 4.74 -19.73 15.13
C GLU A 301 5.03 -18.77 13.99
N ASN A 302 4.44 -19.03 12.80
CA ASN A 302 4.56 -18.23 11.59
C ASN A 302 3.17 -17.77 11.15
N PRO A 303 2.62 -16.69 11.71
CA PRO A 303 1.24 -16.25 11.46
C PRO A 303 0.98 -15.84 10.01
N CYS A 304 2.02 -15.61 9.22
CA CYS A 304 1.97 -15.38 7.78
C CYS A 304 3.11 -16.14 7.11
N ARG A 305 2.80 -17.25 6.44
CA ARG A 305 3.74 -18.01 5.62
C ARG A 305 3.03 -18.51 4.37
N ILE A 306 3.01 -17.67 3.34
CA ILE A 306 2.44 -18.02 2.03
C ILE A 306 3.58 -18.43 1.11
N VAL A 307 3.52 -19.65 0.57
CA VAL A 307 4.51 -20.23 -0.31
C VAL A 307 4.04 -20.13 -1.75
N ILE A 308 4.81 -19.47 -2.60
CA ILE A 308 4.58 -19.35 -4.03
C ILE A 308 5.65 -20.18 -4.74
N ILE A 309 5.25 -21.24 -5.44
CA ILE A 309 6.15 -22.18 -6.07
C ILE A 309 6.31 -21.85 -7.55
N PRO A 310 7.49 -21.39 -8.01
CA PRO A 310 7.74 -21.13 -9.42
C PRO A 310 7.73 -22.42 -10.26
N THR A 311 7.37 -22.32 -11.54
CA THR A 311 7.34 -23.45 -12.47
C THR A 311 8.71 -24.08 -12.74
N ASN A 312 9.78 -23.34 -12.58
CA ASN A 312 11.16 -23.81 -12.71
C ASN A 312 12.13 -22.79 -12.08
N SER A 313 13.37 -23.24 -11.83
CA SER A 313 14.44 -22.45 -11.20
C SER A 313 14.99 -21.27 -12.04
N ARG A 314 14.49 -21.06 -13.25
CA ARG A 314 14.92 -19.95 -14.12
C ARG A 314 13.96 -18.76 -14.02
N VAL A 315 12.89 -18.88 -13.27
CA VAL A 315 11.96 -17.78 -13.04
C VAL A 315 12.68 -16.72 -12.19
N ASP A 316 12.67 -15.49 -12.68
CA ASP A 316 13.20 -14.36 -11.93
C ASP A 316 12.18 -13.98 -10.86
N HIS A 317 12.51 -14.21 -9.58
CA HIS A 317 11.65 -13.97 -8.43
C HIS A 317 11.32 -12.48 -8.29
N GLU A 318 12.26 -11.59 -8.58
CA GLU A 318 12.04 -10.15 -8.44
C GLU A 318 11.02 -9.66 -9.48
N VAL A 319 11.17 -10.08 -10.73
CA VAL A 319 10.25 -9.75 -11.82
C VAL A 319 8.86 -10.32 -11.56
N LEU A 320 8.78 -11.56 -11.08
CA LEU A 320 7.51 -12.20 -10.71
C LEU A 320 6.82 -11.43 -9.57
N MET A 321 7.55 -11.07 -8.53
CA MET A 321 7.00 -10.33 -7.39
C MET A 321 6.56 -8.92 -7.78
N GLN A 322 7.27 -8.22 -8.69
CA GLN A 322 6.82 -6.94 -9.22
C GLN A 322 5.47 -7.04 -9.93
N HIS A 323 5.26 -8.12 -10.69
CA HIS A 323 3.96 -8.38 -11.31
C HIS A 323 2.86 -8.68 -10.28
N LEU A 324 3.15 -9.47 -9.26
CA LEU A 324 2.22 -9.80 -8.18
C LEU A 324 1.86 -8.56 -7.34
N PHE A 325 2.82 -7.70 -7.02
CA PHE A 325 2.58 -6.43 -6.35
C PHE A 325 1.65 -5.51 -7.15
N ALA A 326 1.79 -5.46 -8.47
CA ALA A 326 0.94 -4.65 -9.32
C ALA A 326 -0.45 -5.25 -9.58
N SER A 327 -0.65 -6.56 -9.33
CA SER A 327 -1.84 -7.30 -9.74
C SER A 327 -2.67 -7.85 -8.57
N THR A 328 -2.17 -7.80 -7.35
CA THR A 328 -2.80 -8.36 -6.15
C THR A 328 -2.65 -7.41 -4.95
N ASP A 329 -3.32 -7.74 -3.84
CA ASP A 329 -3.22 -6.98 -2.59
C ASP A 329 -1.89 -7.22 -1.82
N LEU A 330 -0.90 -7.92 -2.41
CA LEU A 330 0.48 -7.96 -1.89
C LEU A 330 1.11 -6.56 -1.82
N GLU A 331 0.63 -5.62 -2.63
CA GLU A 331 0.82 -4.18 -2.43
C GLU A 331 -0.54 -3.52 -2.35
N SER A 332 -0.79 -2.80 -1.27
CA SER A 332 -2.09 -2.17 -1.00
C SER A 332 -1.92 -0.77 -0.42
N SER A 333 -2.93 0.07 -0.61
CA SER A 333 -2.96 1.44 -0.10
C SER A 333 -3.98 1.58 1.02
N TYR A 334 -3.53 2.02 2.19
CA TYR A 334 -4.39 2.39 3.30
C TYR A 334 -4.73 3.88 3.23
N ARG A 335 -6.02 4.20 3.18
CA ARG A 335 -6.50 5.59 3.17
C ARG A 335 -6.30 6.22 4.54
N VAL A 336 -5.92 7.49 4.58
CA VAL A 336 -5.79 8.28 5.81
C VAL A 336 -6.74 9.46 5.78
N ASN A 337 -7.53 9.61 6.84
CA ASN A 337 -8.47 10.71 7.03
C ASN A 337 -8.71 10.92 8.53
N VAL A 338 -8.02 11.88 9.14
CA VAL A 338 -7.97 12.10 10.58
C VAL A 338 -9.17 12.94 11.05
N ASN A 339 -10.38 12.44 10.86
CA ASN A 339 -11.61 13.02 11.40
C ASN A 339 -11.86 12.47 12.80
N ILE A 340 -11.86 13.31 13.81
CA ILE A 340 -12.02 12.95 15.22
C ILE A 340 -12.92 13.94 15.94
N ILE A 341 -13.51 13.55 17.04
CA ILE A 341 -14.23 14.45 17.94
C ILE A 341 -13.21 15.16 18.82
N GLY A 342 -13.15 16.48 18.70
CA GLY A 342 -12.27 17.33 19.49
C GLY A 342 -12.75 17.53 20.94
N LEU A 343 -11.97 18.25 21.74
CA LEU A 343 -12.34 18.62 23.12
C LEU A 343 -13.58 19.52 23.18
N ASP A 344 -13.85 20.25 22.11
CA ASP A 344 -15.07 21.07 21.94
C ASP A 344 -16.33 20.25 21.60
N GLY A 345 -16.21 18.93 21.54
CA GLY A 345 -17.28 18.01 21.19
C GLY A 345 -17.70 18.03 19.72
N LYS A 346 -16.89 18.60 18.80
CA LYS A 346 -17.22 18.69 17.37
C LYS A 346 -16.33 17.77 16.53
N PRO A 347 -16.88 17.17 15.47
CA PRO A 347 -16.07 16.42 14.50
C PRO A 347 -15.22 17.38 13.68
N GLN A 348 -13.92 17.12 13.61
CA GLN A 348 -12.94 17.95 12.93
C GLN A 348 -11.87 17.11 12.25
N LEU A 349 -11.44 17.56 11.07
CA LEU A 349 -10.24 17.05 10.43
C LEU A 349 -9.02 17.71 11.08
N LYS A 350 -8.10 16.92 11.60
CA LYS A 350 -6.90 17.44 12.29
C LYS A 350 -5.63 16.98 11.59
N ASN A 351 -4.66 17.89 11.50
CA ASN A 351 -3.29 17.55 11.17
C ASN A 351 -2.55 17.00 12.41
N LEU A 352 -1.38 16.40 12.21
CA LEU A 352 -0.61 15.78 13.29
C LEU A 352 -0.34 16.72 14.45
N ARG A 353 0.10 17.96 14.17
CA ARG A 353 0.42 18.94 15.21
C ARG A 353 -0.83 19.36 16.00
N ALA A 354 -1.92 19.67 15.29
CA ALA A 354 -3.17 20.08 15.94
C ALA A 354 -3.71 18.98 16.85
N LEU A 355 -3.64 17.72 16.40
CA LEU A 355 -4.06 16.56 17.19
C LEU A 355 -3.20 16.42 18.47
N LEU A 356 -1.87 16.47 18.36
CA LEU A 356 -0.99 16.29 19.51
C LEU A 356 -1.07 17.46 20.50
N VAL A 357 -1.21 18.70 20.02
CA VAL A 357 -1.37 19.89 20.87
C VAL A 357 -2.65 19.79 21.69
N GLU A 358 -3.77 19.47 21.05
CA GLU A 358 -5.07 19.36 21.73
C GLU A 358 -5.12 18.16 22.68
N TRP A 359 -4.50 17.02 22.30
CA TRP A 359 -4.36 15.91 23.20
C TRP A 359 -3.49 16.23 24.42
N LEU A 360 -2.40 16.99 24.26
CA LEU A 360 -1.57 17.45 25.37
C LEU A 360 -2.34 18.41 26.29
N GLU A 361 -3.20 19.27 25.74
CA GLU A 361 -4.10 20.10 26.54
C GLU A 361 -5.02 19.23 27.40
N PHE A 362 -5.67 18.23 26.82
CA PHE A 362 -6.46 17.24 27.55
C PHE A 362 -5.63 16.57 28.65
N ARG A 363 -4.42 16.10 28.35
CA ARG A 363 -3.55 15.43 29.33
C ARG A 363 -3.15 16.35 30.49
N VAL A 364 -2.75 17.57 30.21
CA VAL A 364 -2.39 18.56 31.24
C VAL A 364 -3.58 18.85 32.14
N GLN A 365 -4.79 19.01 31.59
CA GLN A 365 -6.00 19.23 32.38
C GLN A 365 -6.35 17.98 33.24
N THR A 366 -6.20 16.80 32.69
CA THR A 366 -6.42 15.54 33.42
C THR A 366 -5.47 15.41 34.61
N VAL A 367 -4.17 15.69 34.42
CA VAL A 367 -3.19 15.67 35.50
C VAL A 367 -3.48 16.76 36.54
N ARG A 368 -3.87 17.96 36.13
CA ARG A 368 -4.30 19.03 37.04
C ARG A 368 -5.48 18.57 37.92
N ARG A 369 -6.51 17.98 37.33
CA ARG A 369 -7.68 17.43 38.06
C ARG A 369 -7.27 16.34 39.03
N ARG A 370 -6.39 15.42 38.61
CA ARG A 370 -5.84 14.37 39.48
C ARG A 370 -5.11 14.94 40.71
N LEU A 371 -4.25 15.92 40.49
CA LEU A 371 -3.50 16.57 41.59
C LEU A 371 -4.44 17.36 42.51
N GLN A 372 -5.42 18.05 41.96
CA GLN A 372 -6.42 18.78 42.76
C GLN A 372 -7.25 17.82 43.63
N PHE A 373 -7.74 16.73 43.03
CA PHE A 373 -8.48 15.71 43.75
C PHE A 373 -7.66 15.09 44.91
N ARG A 374 -6.36 14.88 44.66
CA ARG A 374 -5.45 14.40 45.72
C ARG A 374 -5.23 15.46 46.79
N LEU A 375 -5.06 16.72 46.40
CA LEU A 375 -4.92 17.84 47.33
C LEU A 375 -6.16 17.97 48.21
N ASP A 376 -7.36 17.93 47.64
CA ASP A 376 -8.61 18.00 48.40
C ASP A 376 -8.77 16.84 49.39
N LYS A 377 -8.26 15.63 49.08
CA LYS A 377 -8.23 14.52 50.00
C LYS A 377 -7.21 14.73 51.15
N VAL A 378 -6.05 15.25 50.80
CA VAL A 378 -4.99 15.56 51.77
C VAL A 378 -5.46 16.66 52.73
N GLU A 379 -6.06 17.72 52.23
CA GLU A 379 -6.57 18.84 53.02
C GLU A 379 -7.73 18.41 53.95
N ARG A 380 -8.65 17.59 53.45
CA ARG A 380 -9.71 16.99 54.30
C ARG A 380 -9.15 16.11 55.40
N ARG A 381 -8.12 15.30 55.11
CA ARG A 381 -7.49 14.45 56.11
C ARG A 381 -6.70 15.26 57.12
N LEU A 382 -5.94 16.28 56.69
CA LEU A 382 -5.25 17.21 57.59
C LEU A 382 -6.22 17.88 58.55
N HIS A 383 -7.34 18.40 58.02
CA HIS A 383 -8.38 19.06 58.84
C HIS A 383 -8.91 18.13 59.94
N LEU A 384 -9.13 16.83 59.64
CA LEU A 384 -9.53 15.86 60.66
C LEU A 384 -8.42 15.57 61.67
N LEU A 385 -7.17 15.48 61.21
CA LEU A 385 -6.00 15.26 62.09
C LEU A 385 -5.77 16.41 63.03
N ASP A 386 -5.93 17.66 62.56
CA ASP A 386 -5.83 18.84 63.40
C ASP A 386 -6.84 18.79 64.57
N GLY A 387 -8.09 18.45 64.30
CA GLY A 387 -9.10 18.27 65.37
C GLY A 387 -8.77 17.15 66.32
N LEU A 388 -8.28 15.99 65.83
CA LEU A 388 -7.85 14.88 66.67
C LEU A 388 -6.68 15.26 67.57
N LEU A 389 -5.67 15.96 67.07
CA LEU A 389 -4.52 16.39 67.87
C LEU A 389 -4.91 17.39 68.94
N ILE A 390 -5.88 18.28 68.72
CA ILE A 390 -6.46 19.15 69.73
C ILE A 390 -7.13 18.29 70.82
N ALA A 391 -7.90 17.29 70.47
CA ALA A 391 -8.53 16.37 71.39
C ALA A 391 -7.51 15.55 72.22
N TYR A 392 -6.42 15.08 71.59
CA TYR A 392 -5.32 14.39 72.29
C TYR A 392 -4.61 15.27 73.30
N LEU A 393 -4.32 16.52 72.99
CA LEU A 393 -3.66 17.46 73.90
C LEU A 393 -4.53 17.81 75.10
N ASN A 394 -5.86 17.65 74.99
CA ASN A 394 -6.84 18.02 76.00
C ASN A 394 -7.75 16.83 76.37
N LEU A 395 -7.19 15.61 76.37
CA LEU A 395 -7.96 14.39 76.44
C LEU A 395 -8.89 14.29 77.67
N ASP A 396 -8.42 14.71 78.86
CA ASP A 396 -9.19 14.64 80.10
C ASP A 396 -10.41 15.58 80.02
N GLU A 397 -10.25 16.75 79.41
CA GLU A 397 -11.32 17.74 79.26
C GLU A 397 -12.34 17.26 78.17
N VAL A 398 -11.87 16.69 77.08
CA VAL A 398 -12.72 16.11 76.04
C VAL A 398 -13.57 14.97 76.63
N ILE A 399 -12.98 14.06 77.40
CA ILE A 399 -13.72 12.97 78.07
C ILE A 399 -14.70 13.52 79.08
N HIS A 400 -14.34 14.56 79.86
CA HIS A 400 -15.24 15.21 80.81
C HIS A 400 -16.46 15.81 80.10
N ILE A 401 -16.28 16.56 79.02
CA ILE A 401 -17.37 17.13 78.19
C ILE A 401 -18.27 16.02 77.63
N ILE A 402 -17.69 14.98 77.04
CA ILE A 402 -18.48 13.86 76.48
C ILE A 402 -19.36 13.14 77.57
N ARG A 403 -18.89 13.11 78.80
CA ARG A 403 -19.60 12.40 79.88
C ARG A 403 -20.63 13.27 80.63
N THR A 404 -20.44 14.59 80.66
CA THR A 404 -21.23 15.47 81.51
C THR A 404 -22.08 16.48 80.78
N ALA A 405 -21.77 16.79 79.51
CA ALA A 405 -22.49 17.75 78.70
C ALA A 405 -23.85 17.20 78.17
N GLU A 406 -24.85 18.03 78.13
CA GLU A 406 -26.17 17.72 77.55
C GLU A 406 -26.10 17.65 76.03
N HIS A 407 -25.21 18.51 75.45
CA HIS A 407 -24.95 18.57 73.99
C HIS A 407 -23.44 18.51 73.70
N PRO A 408 -22.79 17.34 73.85
CA PRO A 408 -21.33 17.17 73.78
C PRO A 408 -20.69 17.74 72.48
N LYS A 409 -21.37 17.56 71.32
CA LYS A 409 -20.87 18.09 70.02
C LYS A 409 -20.78 19.63 70.04
N ALA A 410 -21.82 20.31 70.48
CA ALA A 410 -21.82 21.77 70.53
C ALA A 410 -20.81 22.32 71.53
N ASP A 411 -20.67 21.69 72.67
CA ASP A 411 -19.72 22.11 73.72
C ASP A 411 -18.25 21.86 73.31
N LEU A 412 -17.94 20.76 72.60
CA LEU A 412 -16.60 20.53 72.01
C LEU A 412 -16.28 21.59 70.95
N ILE A 413 -17.25 21.92 70.07
CA ILE A 413 -17.08 22.94 69.06
C ILE A 413 -16.78 24.31 69.70
N ALA A 414 -17.59 24.70 70.69
CA ALA A 414 -17.43 26.01 71.37
C ALA A 414 -16.12 26.08 72.20
N ARG A 415 -15.73 24.97 72.82
CA ARG A 415 -14.56 24.94 73.70
C ARG A 415 -13.25 24.93 72.98
N PHE A 416 -13.16 24.18 71.89
CA PHE A 416 -11.90 23.94 71.17
C PHE A 416 -11.85 24.60 69.77
N GLU A 417 -12.85 25.41 69.45
CA GLU A 417 -13.00 26.07 68.14
C GLU A 417 -12.97 25.06 66.96
N LEU A 418 -13.58 23.87 67.16
CA LEU A 418 -13.62 22.83 66.17
C LEU A 418 -14.69 23.08 65.14
N SER A 419 -14.49 22.56 63.88
CA SER A 419 -15.56 22.42 62.94
C SER A 419 -16.51 21.27 63.33
N GLU A 420 -17.74 21.29 62.79
CA GLU A 420 -18.70 20.22 63.01
C GLU A 420 -18.14 18.85 62.62
N ILE A 421 -17.46 18.80 61.47
CA ILE A 421 -16.81 17.56 60.95
C ILE A 421 -15.74 17.06 61.88
N GLN A 422 -14.92 17.93 62.48
CA GLN A 422 -13.90 17.56 63.42
C GLN A 422 -14.53 17.05 64.73
N ALA A 423 -15.59 17.71 65.23
CA ALA A 423 -16.29 17.27 66.46
C ALA A 423 -16.95 15.87 66.26
N ASP A 424 -17.67 15.66 65.13
CA ASP A 424 -18.22 14.34 64.79
C ASP A 424 -17.15 13.27 64.71
N TYR A 425 -16.01 13.56 64.07
CA TYR A 425 -14.89 12.62 63.95
C TYR A 425 -14.27 12.27 65.32
N ILE A 426 -14.17 13.25 66.23
CA ILE A 426 -13.70 13.01 67.58
C ILE A 426 -14.65 12.10 68.36
N LEU A 427 -15.94 12.37 68.28
CA LEU A 427 -16.99 11.57 68.92
C LEU A 427 -17.08 10.12 68.41
N ASP A 428 -16.79 9.90 67.12
CA ASP A 428 -16.74 8.59 66.49
C ASP A 428 -15.40 7.83 66.74
N THR A 429 -14.41 8.47 67.43
CA THR A 429 -13.12 7.90 67.64
C THR A 429 -13.19 6.74 68.64
N ARG A 430 -12.62 5.59 68.31
CA ARG A 430 -12.58 4.43 69.17
C ARG A 430 -11.60 4.63 70.32
N LEU A 431 -11.97 4.26 71.56
CA LEU A 431 -11.13 4.44 72.77
C LEU A 431 -9.71 3.86 72.62
N ARG A 432 -9.53 2.77 71.87
CA ARG A 432 -8.19 2.20 71.61
C ARG A 432 -7.27 3.13 70.81
N GLN A 433 -7.82 4.06 70.05
CA GLN A 433 -7.08 5.00 69.27
C GLN A 433 -6.53 6.17 70.12
N LEU A 434 -6.97 6.29 71.35
CA LEU A 434 -6.50 7.29 72.31
C LEU A 434 -5.20 6.90 73.04
N ALA A 435 -4.54 5.80 72.68
CA ALA A 435 -3.28 5.38 73.23
C ALA A 435 -2.13 6.28 72.76
N ARG A 436 -1.12 6.52 73.64
CA ARG A 436 0.03 7.40 73.34
C ARG A 436 0.81 7.03 72.08
N LEU A 437 0.88 5.75 71.73
CA LEU A 437 1.50 5.28 70.48
C LEU A 437 0.72 5.74 69.24
N GLU A 438 -0.57 5.94 69.30
CA GLU A 438 -1.39 6.44 68.21
C GLU A 438 -1.18 7.93 67.99
N GLU A 439 -0.96 8.75 69.02
CA GLU A 439 -0.60 10.16 68.88
C GLU A 439 0.67 10.35 68.06
N MET A 440 1.72 9.60 68.30
CA MET A 440 2.95 9.66 67.49
C MET A 440 2.68 9.32 66.01
N LYS A 441 1.88 8.31 65.73
CA LYS A 441 1.52 7.93 64.36
C LYS A 441 0.71 9.03 63.67
N LEU A 442 -0.21 9.70 64.40
CA LEU A 442 -1.00 10.81 63.85
C LEU A 442 -0.14 12.03 63.51
N ARG A 443 0.87 12.35 64.38
CA ARG A 443 1.85 13.41 64.08
C ARG A 443 2.70 13.07 62.86
N ASP A 444 3.20 11.84 62.75
CA ASP A 444 3.99 11.38 61.63
C ASP A 444 3.13 11.40 60.33
N GLU A 445 1.85 11.03 60.41
CA GLU A 445 0.89 11.13 59.27
C GLU A 445 0.67 12.60 58.90
N GLN A 446 0.45 13.50 59.87
CA GLN A 446 0.27 14.93 59.63
C GLN A 446 1.48 15.53 58.95
N ASP A 447 2.68 15.26 59.41
CA ASP A 447 3.94 15.79 58.83
C ASP A 447 4.15 15.27 57.41
N ALA A 448 3.80 14.02 57.12
CA ALA A 448 3.87 13.45 55.78
C ALA A 448 2.87 14.14 54.84
N LEU A 449 1.62 14.33 55.33
CA LEU A 449 0.58 15.00 54.54
C LEU A 449 0.85 16.48 54.31
N LEU A 450 1.43 17.22 55.25
CA LEU A 450 1.85 18.62 55.06
C LEU A 450 2.93 18.74 53.99
N LYS A 451 3.91 17.84 53.98
CA LYS A 451 4.92 17.77 52.91
C LYS A 451 4.28 17.47 51.57
N GLU A 452 3.33 16.51 51.53
CA GLU A 452 2.59 16.18 50.30
C GLU A 452 1.74 17.39 49.85
N GLN A 453 1.02 18.09 50.73
CA GLN A 453 0.22 19.28 50.42
C GLN A 453 1.10 20.34 49.77
N ALA A 454 2.23 20.69 50.39
CA ALA A 454 3.15 21.68 49.88
C ALA A 454 3.67 21.33 48.47
N LYS A 455 3.94 20.03 48.23
CA LYS A 455 4.37 19.53 46.91
C LYS A 455 3.25 19.66 45.88
N LEU A 456 2.01 19.26 46.21
CA LEU A 456 0.85 19.33 45.34
C LEU A 456 0.52 20.80 44.99
N GLN A 457 0.51 21.71 45.98
CA GLN A 457 0.30 23.14 45.78
C GLN A 457 1.38 23.77 44.89
N ALA A 458 2.65 23.38 45.07
CA ALA A 458 3.75 23.86 44.24
C ALA A 458 3.64 23.34 42.77
N LEU A 459 3.08 22.15 42.53
CA LEU A 459 2.82 21.64 41.20
C LEU A 459 1.64 22.34 40.54
N LEU A 460 0.54 22.52 41.26
CA LEU A 460 -0.68 23.17 40.78
C LEU A 460 -0.48 24.67 40.53
N GLY A 461 0.37 25.34 41.32
CA GLY A 461 0.67 26.76 41.20
C GLY A 461 1.61 27.12 40.04
N SER A 462 2.15 26.16 39.29
CA SER A 462 3.09 26.41 38.20
C SER A 462 2.85 25.55 36.98
N GLU A 463 2.42 26.19 35.90
CA GLU A 463 2.26 25.53 34.57
C GLU A 463 3.54 24.80 34.11
N ALA A 464 4.70 25.42 34.33
CA ALA A 464 5.98 24.84 33.94
C ALA A 464 6.28 23.53 34.70
N LYS A 465 5.99 23.50 36.02
CA LYS A 465 6.18 22.31 36.84
C LYS A 465 5.17 21.21 36.44
N LEU A 466 3.94 21.60 36.15
CA LEU A 466 2.89 20.67 35.69
C LEU A 466 3.28 20.02 34.34
N LYS A 467 3.71 20.82 33.37
CA LYS A 467 4.20 20.32 32.07
C LYS A 467 5.43 19.41 32.22
N LYS A 468 6.34 19.77 33.15
CA LYS A 468 7.50 18.91 33.45
C LYS A 468 7.09 17.56 34.06
N LEU A 469 6.05 17.54 34.91
CA LEU A 469 5.48 16.29 35.42
C LEU A 469 4.88 15.45 34.29
N VAL A 470 4.03 16.04 33.44
CA VAL A 470 3.45 15.35 32.27
C VAL A 470 4.53 14.78 31.37
N ARG A 471 5.59 15.56 31.10
CA ARG A 471 6.76 15.12 30.34
C ARG A 471 7.41 13.86 30.95
N SER A 472 7.64 13.87 32.27
CA SER A 472 8.27 12.71 32.94
C SER A 472 7.39 11.47 32.93
N GLU A 473 6.07 11.64 33.05
CA GLU A 473 5.10 10.55 32.96
C GLU A 473 5.06 9.95 31.54
N LEU A 474 5.05 10.77 30.50
CA LEU A 474 5.10 10.31 29.11
C LEU A 474 6.36 9.48 28.82
N ILE A 475 7.53 9.92 29.31
CA ILE A 475 8.79 9.18 29.15
C ILE A 475 8.70 7.82 29.86
N LYS A 476 8.23 7.83 31.12
CA LYS A 476 8.07 6.59 31.89
C LYS A 476 7.10 5.61 31.23
N ASP A 477 5.99 6.10 30.71
CA ASP A 477 5.01 5.26 30.00
C ASP A 477 5.58 4.73 28.68
N ALA A 478 6.38 5.54 27.97
CA ALA A 478 7.08 5.09 26.78
C ALA A 478 8.12 3.99 27.05
N GLU A 479 8.80 4.07 28.18
CA GLU A 479 9.71 3.00 28.64
C GLU A 479 8.97 1.73 29.07
N THR A 480 7.81 1.88 29.69
CA THR A 480 7.03 0.75 30.23
C THR A 480 6.27 -0.02 29.16
N TYR A 481 5.64 0.67 28.20
CA TYR A 481 4.72 0.09 27.23
C TYR A 481 5.25 0.15 25.78
N GLY A 482 6.34 0.86 25.53
CA GLY A 482 6.89 1.06 24.20
C GLY A 482 7.70 -0.14 23.72
N ASP A 483 7.58 -0.44 22.44
CA ASP A 483 8.32 -1.45 21.70
C ASP A 483 8.99 -0.87 20.46
N ASP A 484 9.68 -1.71 19.70
CA ASP A 484 10.31 -1.30 18.47
C ASP A 484 9.28 -1.21 17.32
N ARG A 485 9.60 -0.42 16.29
CA ARG A 485 8.80 -0.29 15.08
C ARG A 485 8.64 -1.65 14.38
N ARG A 486 7.43 -1.99 13.99
CA ARG A 486 7.12 -3.22 13.24
C ARG A 486 7.15 -3.02 11.74
N SER A 487 6.59 -1.91 11.23
CA SER A 487 6.50 -1.62 9.79
C SER A 487 7.69 -0.76 9.36
N PRO A 488 8.71 -1.32 8.67
CA PRO A 488 9.85 -0.54 8.17
C PRO A 488 9.43 0.41 7.05
N ILE A 489 10.03 1.60 7.02
CA ILE A 489 9.82 2.59 5.96
C ILE A 489 10.97 2.49 4.99
N VAL A 490 10.68 2.10 3.74
CA VAL A 490 11.70 1.84 2.71
C VAL A 490 11.33 2.51 1.39
N GLN A 491 12.35 2.84 0.61
CA GLN A 491 12.14 3.31 -0.77
C GLN A 491 12.14 2.12 -1.71
N ARG A 492 11.07 1.97 -2.49
CA ARG A 492 10.93 0.94 -3.52
C ARG A 492 10.49 1.58 -4.83
N ALA A 493 10.91 1.00 -5.95
CA ALA A 493 10.37 1.34 -7.26
C ALA A 493 8.89 0.96 -7.34
N GLU A 494 8.14 1.67 -8.19
CA GLU A 494 6.75 1.31 -8.46
C GLU A 494 6.65 -0.10 -9.04
N ALA A 495 5.67 -0.86 -8.56
CA ALA A 495 5.39 -2.17 -9.09
C ALA A 495 4.87 -2.07 -10.53
N LYS A 496 5.39 -2.93 -11.42
CA LYS A 496 4.99 -2.97 -12.82
C LYS A 496 4.33 -4.31 -13.13
N ALA A 497 3.09 -4.24 -13.64
CA ALA A 497 2.46 -5.42 -14.21
C ALA A 497 3.20 -5.82 -15.49
N LEU A 498 3.56 -7.10 -15.60
CA LEU A 498 4.12 -7.65 -16.82
C LEU A 498 3.07 -7.63 -17.94
N THR A 499 3.48 -7.25 -19.13
CA THR A 499 2.66 -7.36 -20.33
C THR A 499 2.44 -8.83 -20.71
N GLU A 500 1.39 -9.14 -21.46
CA GLU A 500 1.12 -10.52 -21.90
C GLU A 500 2.33 -11.17 -22.62
N THR A 501 3.12 -10.36 -23.29
CA THR A 501 4.35 -10.81 -23.99
C THR A 501 5.50 -11.12 -23.05
N GLU A 502 5.65 -10.40 -21.94
CA GLU A 502 6.68 -10.64 -20.93
C GLU A 502 6.37 -11.86 -20.03
N LEU A 503 5.11 -12.22 -19.91
CA LEU A 503 4.65 -13.40 -19.17
C LEU A 503 4.94 -14.72 -19.90
N LEU A 504 5.24 -14.67 -21.23
CA LEU A 504 5.44 -15.86 -22.04
C LEU A 504 6.84 -16.43 -21.89
N PRO A 505 7.02 -17.75 -22.04
CA PRO A 505 8.34 -18.37 -22.02
C PRO A 505 9.28 -17.71 -23.03
N ASN A 506 10.45 -17.29 -22.60
CA ASN A 506 11.45 -16.63 -23.45
C ASN A 506 12.39 -17.66 -24.08
N GLU A 507 11.86 -18.54 -24.93
CA GLU A 507 12.63 -19.57 -25.63
C GLU A 507 13.23 -19.01 -26.93
N LYS A 508 14.46 -19.45 -27.28
CA LYS A 508 15.05 -19.19 -28.60
C LYS A 508 14.25 -19.95 -29.65
N ILE A 509 13.78 -19.26 -30.68
CA ILE A 509 13.02 -19.86 -31.79
C ILE A 509 13.49 -19.31 -33.13
N THR A 510 13.25 -20.07 -34.17
CA THR A 510 13.36 -19.63 -35.57
C THR A 510 12.01 -19.77 -36.26
N VAL A 511 11.48 -18.69 -36.74
CA VAL A 511 10.24 -18.68 -37.54
C VAL A 511 10.61 -18.82 -39.02
N VAL A 512 9.98 -19.79 -39.68
CA VAL A 512 10.24 -20.13 -41.07
C VAL A 512 9.01 -19.84 -41.91
N LEU A 513 9.19 -19.10 -43.02
CA LEU A 513 8.19 -18.78 -44.01
C LEU A 513 8.50 -19.54 -45.33
N SER A 514 7.49 -20.22 -45.88
CA SER A 514 7.59 -20.89 -47.16
C SER A 514 7.23 -19.97 -48.35
N GLU A 515 7.55 -20.40 -49.58
CA GLU A 515 7.21 -19.65 -50.84
C GLU A 515 5.70 -19.46 -51.01
N LYS A 516 4.88 -20.42 -50.58
CA LYS A 516 3.42 -20.30 -50.63
C LYS A 516 2.78 -19.68 -49.41
N GLY A 517 3.57 -19.05 -48.50
CA GLY A 517 3.07 -18.31 -47.37
C GLY A 517 2.66 -19.18 -46.17
N TRP A 518 3.22 -20.39 -46.02
CA TRP A 518 3.06 -21.20 -44.84
C TRP A 518 4.10 -20.84 -43.77
N VAL A 519 3.68 -20.83 -42.52
CA VAL A 519 4.52 -20.45 -41.40
C VAL A 519 4.62 -21.52 -40.35
N ARG A 520 5.76 -21.66 -39.71
CA ARG A 520 6.04 -22.51 -38.56
C ARG A 520 7.17 -22.01 -37.72
N SER A 521 7.22 -22.43 -36.47
CA SER A 521 8.25 -22.05 -35.49
C SER A 521 9.03 -23.27 -35.04
N ALA A 522 10.35 -23.21 -35.15
CA ALA A 522 11.26 -24.25 -34.69
C ALA A 522 12.00 -23.80 -33.41
N LYS A 523 12.34 -24.71 -32.50
CA LYS A 523 13.13 -24.39 -31.29
C LYS A 523 14.61 -24.23 -31.64
N GLY A 524 15.24 -23.19 -31.12
CA GLY A 524 16.66 -22.86 -31.34
C GLY A 524 16.90 -21.91 -32.49
N HIS A 525 18.17 -21.46 -32.64
CA HIS A 525 18.62 -20.58 -33.70
C HIS A 525 19.44 -21.32 -34.77
N ASP A 526 20.04 -22.47 -34.40
CA ASP A 526 20.94 -23.25 -35.27
C ASP A 526 20.13 -24.30 -36.05
N ILE A 527 19.20 -23.85 -36.91
CA ILE A 527 18.31 -24.71 -37.66
C ILE A 527 18.55 -24.54 -39.14
N ASP A 528 18.76 -25.66 -39.83
CA ASP A 528 18.73 -25.68 -41.30
C ASP A 528 17.27 -25.60 -41.78
N ALA A 529 16.80 -24.37 -42.02
CA ALA A 529 15.44 -24.16 -42.48
C ALA A 529 15.20 -24.67 -43.92
N THR A 530 16.27 -24.84 -44.72
CA THR A 530 16.16 -25.35 -46.11
C THR A 530 15.94 -26.84 -46.15
N GLY A 531 16.49 -27.58 -45.17
CA GLY A 531 16.34 -29.03 -45.03
C GLY A 531 14.99 -29.48 -44.40
N LEU A 532 14.13 -28.55 -44.01
CA LEU A 532 12.81 -28.90 -43.46
C LEU A 532 11.85 -29.45 -44.52
N SER A 533 10.94 -30.32 -44.11
CA SER A 533 9.89 -30.87 -44.99
C SER A 533 8.85 -29.80 -45.37
N TYR A 534 8.71 -29.51 -46.65
CA TYR A 534 7.68 -28.62 -47.21
C TYR A 534 6.57 -29.38 -47.92
N LYS A 535 5.43 -28.75 -48.16
CA LYS A 535 4.36 -29.34 -48.97
C LYS A 535 4.80 -29.52 -50.42
N ALA A 536 4.17 -30.44 -51.14
CA ALA A 536 4.48 -30.68 -52.55
C ALA A 536 4.32 -29.39 -53.38
N GLY A 537 5.41 -29.00 -54.06
CA GLY A 537 5.49 -27.76 -54.83
C GLY A 537 5.60 -26.49 -54.03
N ASP A 538 6.01 -26.56 -52.75
CA ASP A 538 6.39 -25.41 -51.88
C ASP A 538 7.86 -25.55 -51.45
N GLY A 539 8.47 -24.49 -51.03
CA GLY A 539 9.89 -24.42 -50.68
C GLY A 539 10.19 -23.42 -49.61
N PHE A 540 11.43 -23.40 -49.15
CA PHE A 540 11.91 -22.36 -48.24
C PHE A 540 11.91 -20.99 -48.89
N LYS A 541 11.37 -19.96 -48.22
CA LYS A 541 11.47 -18.58 -48.66
C LYS A 541 12.41 -17.75 -47.79
N THR A 542 12.12 -17.67 -46.51
CA THR A 542 12.93 -16.91 -45.53
C THR A 542 12.70 -17.41 -44.12
N ALA A 543 13.65 -17.15 -43.24
CA ALA A 543 13.58 -17.46 -41.83
C ALA A 543 14.14 -16.30 -41.00
N ALA A 544 13.63 -16.15 -39.77
CA ALA A 544 14.14 -15.19 -38.81
C ALA A 544 14.28 -15.87 -37.44
N ALA A 545 15.45 -15.67 -36.84
CA ALA A 545 15.75 -16.10 -35.47
C ALA A 545 15.33 -15.02 -34.48
N GLY A 546 14.78 -15.43 -33.34
CA GLY A 546 14.33 -14.54 -32.28
C GLY A 546 13.87 -15.32 -31.05
N ARG A 547 12.90 -14.74 -30.33
CA ARG A 547 12.38 -15.31 -29.10
C ARG A 547 10.87 -15.57 -29.16
N SER A 548 10.40 -16.54 -28.42
CA SER A 548 8.98 -16.95 -28.43
C SER A 548 8.02 -15.86 -27.93
N ASN A 549 8.49 -14.94 -27.09
CA ASN A 549 7.72 -13.82 -26.55
C ASN A 549 7.68 -12.57 -27.48
N GLN A 550 8.34 -12.62 -28.65
CA GLN A 550 8.30 -11.56 -29.65
C GLN A 550 7.11 -11.70 -30.61
N PHE A 551 6.83 -10.63 -31.38
CA PHE A 551 5.95 -10.69 -32.53
C PHE A 551 6.74 -11.11 -33.79
N ALA A 552 6.25 -12.11 -34.48
CA ALA A 552 6.71 -12.39 -35.83
C ALA A 552 6.03 -11.40 -36.78
N VAL A 553 6.83 -10.57 -37.44
CA VAL A 553 6.39 -9.55 -38.39
C VAL A 553 6.60 -10.07 -39.80
N PHE A 554 5.55 -10.02 -40.61
CA PHE A 554 5.56 -10.41 -42.01
C PHE A 554 5.34 -9.18 -42.88
N ILE A 555 6.07 -9.06 -43.99
CA ILE A 555 5.87 -8.02 -44.97
C ILE A 555 5.40 -8.66 -46.28
N ASP A 556 4.35 -8.12 -46.88
CA ASP A 556 3.81 -8.62 -48.14
C ASP A 556 4.35 -7.87 -49.37
N SER A 557 4.06 -8.40 -50.55
CA SER A 557 4.49 -7.84 -51.83
C SER A 557 3.92 -6.43 -52.16
N THR A 558 2.94 -5.97 -51.38
CA THR A 558 2.38 -4.63 -51.46
C THR A 558 3.02 -3.61 -50.53
N GLY A 559 3.97 -4.05 -49.67
CA GLY A 559 4.65 -3.22 -48.68
C GLY A 559 3.88 -3.02 -47.40
N ARG A 560 2.91 -3.89 -47.07
CA ARG A 560 2.20 -3.91 -45.77
C ARG A 560 2.90 -4.82 -44.79
N SER A 561 2.89 -4.43 -43.51
CA SER A 561 3.37 -5.27 -42.43
C SER A 561 2.21 -5.88 -41.63
N TYR A 562 2.44 -7.08 -41.09
CA TYR A 562 1.50 -7.85 -40.32
C TYR A 562 2.23 -8.44 -39.11
N SER A 563 1.55 -8.63 -37.99
CA SER A 563 2.15 -9.19 -36.78
C SER A 563 1.33 -10.34 -36.22
N VAL A 564 2.03 -11.40 -35.82
CA VAL A 564 1.45 -12.54 -35.12
C VAL A 564 2.34 -12.87 -33.93
N PRO A 565 1.78 -13.10 -32.71
CA PRO A 565 2.62 -13.50 -31.57
C PRO A 565 3.36 -14.81 -31.88
N ALA A 566 4.68 -14.81 -31.76
CA ALA A 566 5.51 -15.93 -32.23
C ALA A 566 5.24 -17.25 -31.51
N HIS A 567 4.87 -17.20 -30.23
CA HIS A 567 4.51 -18.38 -29.42
C HIS A 567 3.22 -19.07 -29.91
N THR A 568 2.38 -18.39 -30.69
CA THR A 568 1.15 -18.97 -31.22
C THR A 568 1.34 -19.69 -32.54
N LEU A 569 2.54 -19.61 -33.13
CA LEU A 569 2.85 -20.26 -34.40
C LEU A 569 2.99 -21.78 -34.25
N PRO A 570 2.57 -22.55 -35.24
CA PRO A 570 2.66 -24.02 -35.18
C PRO A 570 4.10 -24.48 -35.14
N SER A 571 4.33 -25.62 -34.46
CA SER A 571 5.65 -26.25 -34.37
C SER A 571 6.19 -26.69 -35.72
N ALA A 572 7.49 -26.55 -35.95
CA ALA A 572 8.17 -27.05 -37.14
C ALA A 572 8.27 -28.59 -37.28
N ARG A 573 7.76 -29.32 -36.28
CA ARG A 573 7.56 -30.78 -36.42
C ARG A 573 6.52 -31.14 -37.49
N GLY A 574 5.59 -30.20 -37.75
CA GLY A 574 4.61 -30.27 -38.82
C GLY A 574 4.97 -29.41 -40.02
N GLN A 575 4.10 -29.40 -41.04
CA GLN A 575 4.29 -28.58 -42.25
C GLN A 575 3.91 -27.09 -42.09
N GLY A 576 3.44 -26.69 -40.86
CA GLY A 576 2.98 -25.33 -40.59
C GLY A 576 1.52 -25.10 -40.99
N GLU A 577 1.13 -23.84 -41.07
CA GLU A 577 -0.19 -23.37 -41.47
C GLU A 577 -0.09 -22.17 -42.40
N PRO A 578 -1.09 -21.92 -43.28
CA PRO A 578 -1.09 -20.77 -44.16
C PRO A 578 -1.37 -19.50 -43.37
N LEU A 579 -0.54 -18.47 -43.56
CA LEU A 579 -0.70 -17.15 -42.91
C LEU A 579 -2.06 -16.49 -43.25
N THR A 580 -2.64 -16.79 -44.40
CA THR A 580 -3.96 -16.29 -44.82
C THR A 580 -5.11 -16.78 -43.93
N GLY A 581 -4.87 -17.83 -43.13
CA GLY A 581 -5.82 -18.30 -42.11
C GLY A 581 -5.82 -17.37 -40.86
N ARG A 582 -4.78 -16.60 -40.63
CA ARG A 582 -4.63 -15.69 -39.49
C ARG A 582 -4.69 -14.21 -39.88
N LEU A 583 -4.20 -13.87 -41.06
CA LEU A 583 -4.03 -12.52 -41.58
C LEU A 583 -4.87 -12.32 -42.82
N THR A 584 -5.24 -11.07 -43.14
CA THR A 584 -6.10 -10.73 -44.27
C THR A 584 -5.33 -9.81 -45.22
N PRO A 585 -4.38 -10.34 -46.03
CA PRO A 585 -3.67 -9.55 -47.02
C PRO A 585 -4.63 -9.15 -48.19
N PRO A 586 -4.31 -8.08 -48.96
CA PRO A 586 -5.04 -7.74 -50.16
C PRO A 586 -5.03 -8.88 -51.19
N PRO A 587 -6.07 -9.00 -52.05
CA PRO A 587 -6.10 -10.02 -53.08
C PRO A 587 -4.84 -9.98 -53.98
N GLY A 588 -4.20 -11.13 -54.14
CA GLY A 588 -2.99 -11.27 -54.95
C GLY A 588 -1.68 -10.89 -54.24
N ALA A 589 -1.72 -10.45 -53.01
CA ALA A 589 -0.51 -10.18 -52.24
C ALA A 589 0.13 -11.48 -51.69
N ASN A 590 1.46 -11.58 -51.78
CA ASN A 590 2.26 -12.67 -51.27
C ASN A 590 3.15 -12.17 -50.12
N PHE A 591 3.36 -12.99 -49.09
CA PHE A 591 4.29 -12.66 -48.01
C PHE A 591 5.76 -12.80 -48.51
N GLU A 592 6.54 -11.74 -48.38
CA GLU A 592 7.91 -11.69 -48.90
C GLU A 592 8.96 -12.02 -47.87
N CYS A 593 8.76 -11.65 -46.59
CA CYS A 593 9.72 -11.95 -45.52
C CYS A 593 9.07 -12.07 -44.15
N VAL A 594 9.84 -12.62 -43.22
CA VAL A 594 9.54 -12.68 -41.80
C VAL A 594 10.68 -12.05 -41.00
N LEU A 595 10.35 -11.31 -39.94
CA LEU A 595 11.27 -10.70 -38.99
C LEU A 595 10.78 -10.98 -37.56
N LEU A 596 11.70 -11.05 -36.59
CA LEU A 596 11.40 -11.04 -35.16
C LEU A 596 12.14 -9.84 -34.53
N PRO A 597 11.63 -8.62 -34.71
CA PRO A 597 12.31 -7.43 -34.24
C PRO A 597 12.16 -7.26 -32.72
N ASP A 598 13.23 -6.79 -32.07
CA ASP A 598 13.12 -6.10 -30.80
C ASP A 598 12.57 -4.70 -31.04
N ASP A 599 11.84 -4.13 -30.10
CA ASP A 599 11.13 -2.85 -30.28
C ASP A 599 12.07 -1.71 -30.65
N ASP A 600 13.27 -1.65 -30.06
CA ASP A 600 14.27 -0.62 -30.34
C ASP A 600 15.21 -0.94 -31.50
N ALA A 601 15.18 -2.15 -32.05
CA ALA A 601 16.02 -2.54 -33.16
C ALA A 601 15.71 -1.71 -34.43
N LEU A 602 16.76 -1.40 -35.18
CA LEU A 602 16.60 -0.60 -36.42
C LEU A 602 16.75 -1.50 -37.65
N TYR A 603 15.96 -1.22 -38.67
CA TYR A 603 15.99 -1.91 -39.95
C TYR A 603 15.98 -0.91 -41.13
N VAL A 604 16.75 -1.19 -42.17
CA VAL A 604 16.56 -0.53 -43.46
C VAL A 604 15.49 -1.26 -44.26
N ILE A 605 14.45 -0.54 -44.65
CA ILE A 605 13.40 -1.03 -45.54
C ILE A 605 13.52 -0.28 -46.86
N ALA A 606 13.50 -1.02 -47.96
CA ALA A 606 13.67 -0.47 -49.29
C ALA A 606 12.79 -1.15 -50.34
N SER A 607 12.53 -0.40 -51.45
CA SER A 607 11.96 -0.90 -52.70
C SER A 607 13.03 -1.04 -53.75
N ASP A 608 12.83 -1.97 -54.69
CA ASP A 608 13.72 -2.14 -55.83
C ASP A 608 13.70 -0.95 -56.82
N ALA A 609 12.79 -0.01 -56.60
CA ALA A 609 12.81 1.31 -57.29
C ALA A 609 13.90 2.24 -56.75
N GLY A 610 14.68 1.81 -55.75
CA GLY A 610 15.78 2.59 -55.16
C GLY A 610 15.35 3.64 -54.16
N TYR A 611 14.27 3.41 -53.43
CA TYR A 611 13.80 4.22 -52.30
C TYR A 611 13.78 3.43 -51.02
N GLY A 612 14.05 4.06 -49.89
CA GLY A 612 14.03 3.40 -48.58
C GLY A 612 14.19 4.38 -47.43
N PHE A 613 14.10 3.83 -46.22
CA PHE A 613 14.21 4.55 -44.98
C PHE A 613 14.63 3.59 -43.85
N VAL A 614 15.04 4.14 -42.68
CA VAL A 614 15.28 3.41 -41.47
C VAL A 614 13.98 3.38 -40.66
N VAL A 615 13.63 2.22 -40.08
CA VAL A 615 12.43 2.04 -39.26
C VAL A 615 12.81 1.35 -37.95
N LYS A 616 12.10 1.68 -36.83
CA LYS A 616 12.22 0.96 -35.58
C LYS A 616 11.40 -0.34 -35.59
N GLY A 617 11.82 -1.31 -34.79
CA GLY A 617 11.12 -2.60 -34.60
C GLY A 617 9.67 -2.44 -34.17
N GLU A 618 9.41 -1.54 -33.21
CA GLU A 618 8.05 -1.21 -32.77
C GLU A 618 7.15 -0.70 -33.90
N ASP A 619 7.73 0.07 -34.83
CA ASP A 619 7.04 0.60 -36.00
C ASP A 619 6.79 -0.44 -37.10
N LEU A 620 7.37 -1.61 -37.02
CA LEU A 620 7.09 -2.73 -37.94
C LEU A 620 5.80 -3.47 -37.52
N GLN A 621 5.43 -3.42 -36.27
CA GLN A 621 4.32 -4.18 -35.72
C GLN A 621 2.96 -3.61 -36.14
N ALA A 622 2.02 -4.48 -36.50
CA ALA A 622 0.65 -4.14 -36.90
C ALA A 622 -0.35 -4.72 -35.88
N LYS A 623 -1.30 -3.89 -35.43
CA LYS A 623 -2.33 -4.29 -34.45
C LYS A 623 -3.51 -5.06 -35.09
N ASN A 624 -3.72 -4.92 -36.40
CA ASN A 624 -4.88 -5.45 -37.11
C ASN A 624 -4.50 -6.59 -38.07
N LYS A 625 -5.39 -7.58 -38.24
CA LYS A 625 -5.21 -8.70 -39.18
C LYS A 625 -5.05 -8.26 -40.64
N ALA A 626 -5.60 -7.08 -41.02
CA ALA A 626 -5.45 -6.47 -42.35
C ALA A 626 -4.09 -5.79 -42.56
N GLY A 627 -3.22 -5.83 -41.54
CA GLY A 627 -1.91 -5.19 -41.57
C GLY A 627 -1.94 -3.67 -41.67
N LYS A 628 -0.76 -3.05 -41.64
CA LYS A 628 -0.61 -1.61 -41.86
C LYS A 628 0.27 -1.31 -43.07
N ALA A 629 0.00 -0.20 -43.77
CA ALA A 629 0.87 0.28 -44.82
C ALA A 629 2.21 0.72 -44.20
N LEU A 630 3.30 0.06 -44.58
CA LEU A 630 4.66 0.33 -44.07
C LEU A 630 5.49 1.00 -45.17
N LEU A 631 5.69 0.32 -46.31
CA LEU A 631 6.46 0.80 -47.45
C LEU A 631 5.52 1.14 -48.62
N SER A 632 5.54 2.39 -49.08
CA SER A 632 4.81 2.82 -50.28
C SER A 632 5.60 2.48 -51.52
N LEU A 633 5.12 1.55 -52.30
CA LEU A 633 5.80 1.09 -53.51
C LEU A 633 5.40 1.93 -54.74
N PRO A 634 6.37 2.37 -55.55
CA PRO A 634 6.09 2.86 -56.92
C PRO A 634 5.48 1.76 -57.82
N ASN A 635 4.87 2.15 -58.92
CA ASN A 635 4.29 1.22 -59.88
C ASN A 635 5.33 0.17 -60.33
N ASN A 636 4.92 -1.10 -60.33
CA ASN A 636 5.74 -2.28 -60.66
C ASN A 636 6.99 -2.52 -59.76
N ALA A 637 7.13 -1.79 -58.65
CA ALA A 637 8.22 -2.00 -57.72
C ALA A 637 7.92 -3.13 -56.73
N LYS A 638 8.99 -3.78 -56.26
CA LYS A 638 8.93 -4.86 -55.30
C LYS A 638 9.62 -4.46 -53.99
N VAL A 639 9.26 -5.12 -52.93
CA VAL A 639 9.92 -5.00 -51.61
C VAL A 639 11.29 -5.71 -51.67
N ILE A 640 12.33 -5.08 -51.17
CA ILE A 640 13.60 -5.71 -50.91
C ILE A 640 13.62 -6.23 -49.46
N LEU A 641 14.30 -7.35 -49.23
CA LEU A 641 14.43 -7.93 -47.87
C LEU A 641 15.00 -6.89 -46.92
N PRO A 642 14.31 -6.64 -45.77
CA PRO A 642 14.81 -5.70 -44.76
C PRO A 642 16.17 -6.12 -44.19
N ARG A 643 17.00 -5.14 -43.90
CA ARG A 643 18.35 -5.40 -43.33
C ARG A 643 18.45 -4.79 -41.95
N PRO A 644 18.90 -5.54 -40.92
CA PRO A 644 19.11 -5.01 -39.58
C PRO A 644 20.26 -3.99 -39.58
N VAL A 645 20.13 -2.96 -38.70
CA VAL A 645 21.15 -1.91 -38.53
C VAL A 645 21.66 -1.98 -37.08
N SER A 646 22.91 -2.33 -36.91
CA SER A 646 23.52 -2.41 -35.58
C SER A 646 23.96 -1.04 -35.03
N ASP A 647 24.44 -0.15 -35.92
CA ASP A 647 24.82 1.23 -35.58
C ASP A 647 24.44 2.17 -36.73
N ARG A 648 23.52 3.10 -36.49
CA ARG A 648 23.04 4.05 -37.48
C ARG A 648 24.12 5.03 -37.97
N ASN A 649 25.07 5.37 -37.09
CA ASN A 649 26.09 6.38 -37.37
C ASN A 649 27.38 5.75 -37.93
N GLY A 650 27.72 4.53 -37.50
CA GLY A 650 28.91 3.81 -37.93
C GLY A 650 28.70 2.95 -39.16
N ASN A 651 27.48 2.57 -39.51
CA ASN A 651 27.24 1.65 -40.61
C ASN A 651 27.01 2.36 -41.94
N TRP A 652 27.39 1.68 -43.03
CA TRP A 652 27.21 2.10 -44.38
C TRP A 652 26.10 1.25 -45.05
N LEU A 653 25.36 1.84 -46.02
CA LEU A 653 24.45 1.11 -46.84
C LEU A 653 24.97 1.00 -48.27
N ALA A 654 25.15 -0.25 -48.71
CA ALA A 654 25.44 -0.57 -50.12
C ALA A 654 24.13 -0.88 -50.85
N SER A 655 23.99 -0.42 -52.09
CA SER A 655 22.92 -0.77 -53.00
C SER A 655 23.46 -1.06 -54.38
N VAL A 656 23.00 -2.13 -55.01
CA VAL A 656 23.46 -2.56 -56.34
C VAL A 656 22.29 -2.70 -57.30
N THR A 657 22.45 -2.21 -58.56
CA THR A 657 21.43 -2.32 -59.58
C THR A 657 21.71 -3.45 -60.58
N THR A 658 20.64 -3.85 -61.35
CA THR A 658 20.75 -4.82 -62.45
C THR A 658 21.71 -4.42 -63.56
N GLU A 659 22.10 -3.15 -63.63
CA GLU A 659 23.12 -2.62 -64.54
C GLU A 659 24.56 -2.69 -63.96
N GLY A 660 24.72 -3.35 -62.80
CA GLY A 660 25.98 -3.45 -62.12
C GLY A 660 26.51 -2.11 -61.58
N ARG A 661 25.66 -1.24 -61.12
CA ARG A 661 26.05 -0.03 -60.43
C ARG A 661 25.93 -0.19 -58.95
N LEU A 662 27.01 0.09 -58.25
CA LEU A 662 27.13 0.03 -56.80
C LEU A 662 27.25 1.44 -56.20
N LEU A 663 26.48 1.76 -55.23
CA LEU A 663 26.57 3.00 -54.43
C LEU A 663 26.62 2.64 -52.94
N ILE A 664 27.54 3.26 -52.25
CA ILE A 664 27.70 3.11 -50.78
C ILE A 664 27.63 4.48 -50.12
N PHE A 665 26.81 4.64 -49.08
CA PHE A 665 26.64 5.90 -48.35
C PHE A 665 26.34 5.62 -46.89
N LYS A 666 26.44 6.63 -45.99
CA LYS A 666 26.17 6.45 -44.56
C LYS A 666 24.66 6.25 -44.30
N ILE A 667 24.32 5.29 -43.43
CA ILE A 667 22.93 5.03 -43.08
C ILE A 667 22.27 6.24 -42.34
N SER A 668 23.08 7.07 -41.66
CA SER A 668 22.62 8.34 -41.09
C SER A 668 21.97 9.29 -42.06
N ASP A 669 22.31 9.18 -43.37
CA ASP A 669 21.74 10.02 -44.46
C ASP A 669 20.29 9.60 -44.84
N LEU A 670 19.83 8.41 -44.38
CA LEU A 670 18.44 8.00 -44.54
C LEU A 670 17.57 8.53 -43.40
N PRO A 671 16.35 9.01 -43.71
CA PRO A 671 15.40 9.40 -42.70
C PRO A 671 14.95 8.16 -41.91
N GLN A 672 14.66 8.36 -40.60
CA GLN A 672 13.96 7.39 -39.80
C GLN A 672 12.48 7.70 -39.85
N LEU A 673 11.67 6.76 -40.34
CA LEU A 673 10.23 6.93 -40.55
C LEU A 673 9.47 5.69 -40.09
N GLY A 674 8.28 5.87 -39.53
CA GLY A 674 7.40 4.74 -39.16
C GLY A 674 6.63 4.19 -40.40
N LYS A 675 6.57 4.90 -41.52
CA LYS A 675 5.94 4.47 -42.78
C LYS A 675 6.25 5.45 -43.93
N GLY A 676 6.14 5.01 -45.16
CA GLY A 676 6.21 5.90 -46.34
C GLY A 676 7.00 5.31 -47.49
N LYS A 677 7.32 6.14 -48.50
CA LYS A 677 8.17 5.76 -49.63
C LYS A 677 9.64 5.83 -49.31
N GLY A 678 10.01 6.68 -48.34
CA GLY A 678 11.40 6.97 -47.99
C GLY A 678 12.07 7.87 -49.02
N ASN A 679 13.39 7.99 -48.89
CA ASN A 679 14.24 8.79 -49.78
C ASN A 679 15.00 7.90 -50.79
N LYS A 680 15.45 8.51 -51.91
CA LYS A 680 16.25 7.80 -52.89
C LYS A 680 17.52 7.25 -52.25
N ILE A 681 17.78 5.95 -52.41
CA ILE A 681 18.98 5.22 -52.02
C ILE A 681 19.98 5.34 -53.14
N ILE A 682 19.58 4.98 -54.38
CA ILE A 682 20.40 5.03 -55.58
C ILE A 682 19.59 5.67 -56.72
N GLY A 683 20.26 6.41 -57.64
CA GLY A 683 19.63 7.12 -58.70
C GLY A 683 19.31 6.24 -59.91
N ILE A 684 18.07 5.77 -60.03
CA ILE A 684 17.58 5.07 -61.22
C ILE A 684 16.54 5.95 -61.89
N PRO A 685 16.59 6.12 -63.26
CA PRO A 685 15.53 6.82 -63.98
C PRO A 685 14.16 6.12 -63.83
N GLY A 686 13.10 6.89 -63.52
CA GLY A 686 11.78 6.35 -63.24
C GLY A 686 11.20 5.49 -64.37
N GLU A 687 11.41 5.87 -65.59
CA GLU A 687 10.99 5.11 -66.79
C GLU A 687 11.62 3.72 -66.86
N ARG A 688 12.93 3.59 -66.52
CA ARG A 688 13.62 2.34 -66.50
C ARG A 688 13.21 1.41 -65.35
N VAL A 689 12.79 1.99 -64.24
CA VAL A 689 12.16 1.23 -63.14
C VAL A 689 10.77 0.70 -63.57
N ALA A 690 9.96 1.54 -64.22
CA ALA A 690 8.62 1.18 -64.65
C ALA A 690 8.62 0.11 -65.74
N SER A 691 9.59 0.19 -66.70
CA SER A 691 9.81 -0.82 -67.74
C SER A 691 10.53 -2.06 -67.25
N ARG A 692 10.99 -2.10 -66.00
CA ARG A 692 11.81 -3.18 -65.42
C ARG A 692 13.15 -3.41 -66.08
N GLU A 693 13.67 -2.41 -66.83
CA GLU A 693 15.01 -2.46 -67.43
C GLU A 693 16.11 -2.31 -66.38
N GLU A 694 15.91 -1.46 -65.39
CA GLU A 694 16.87 -1.26 -64.31
C GLU A 694 16.14 -1.10 -62.96
N PHE A 695 16.60 -1.86 -61.98
CA PHE A 695 16.08 -1.82 -60.62
C PHE A 695 17.20 -2.28 -59.63
N VAL A 696 16.99 -2.03 -58.31
CA VAL A 696 17.91 -2.50 -57.29
C VAL A 696 17.72 -4.00 -57.09
N THR A 697 18.83 -4.74 -57.21
CA THR A 697 18.83 -6.18 -57.00
C THR A 697 18.87 -6.52 -55.53
N ASP A 698 19.76 -5.87 -54.78
CA ASP A 698 19.95 -6.13 -53.34
C ASP A 698 20.56 -4.90 -52.63
N ILE A 699 20.37 -4.87 -51.28
CA ILE A 699 21.01 -3.92 -50.38
C ILE A 699 21.73 -4.64 -49.26
N ALA A 700 22.81 -4.06 -48.74
CA ALA A 700 23.53 -4.60 -47.56
C ALA A 700 23.94 -3.49 -46.60
N VAL A 701 23.79 -3.73 -45.30
CA VAL A 701 24.32 -2.88 -44.22
C VAL A 701 25.73 -3.33 -43.94
N ILE A 702 26.71 -2.44 -44.09
CA ILE A 702 28.12 -2.71 -43.92
C ILE A 702 28.58 -2.05 -42.61
N PRO A 703 28.90 -2.81 -41.56
CA PRO A 703 29.59 -2.30 -40.38
C PRO A 703 31.01 -1.81 -40.73
N GLU A 704 31.53 -0.86 -39.96
CA GLU A 704 32.89 -0.36 -40.17
C GLU A 704 33.92 -1.48 -40.12
N GLY A 705 34.86 -1.47 -41.05
CA GLY A 705 35.90 -2.51 -41.16
C GLY A 705 35.50 -3.82 -41.82
N SER A 706 34.24 -3.99 -42.24
CA SER A 706 33.73 -5.21 -42.89
C SER A 706 34.02 -5.26 -44.38
N THR A 707 34.09 -6.47 -44.93
CA THR A 707 34.26 -6.74 -46.35
C THR A 707 32.92 -6.97 -47.03
N LEU A 708 32.63 -6.29 -48.16
CA LEU A 708 31.43 -6.54 -48.96
C LEU A 708 31.73 -7.60 -50.00
N VAL A 709 30.96 -8.67 -50.03
CA VAL A 709 31.12 -9.75 -51.02
C VAL A 709 29.90 -9.73 -51.96
N LEU A 710 30.18 -9.49 -53.26
CA LEU A 710 29.18 -9.51 -54.30
C LEU A 710 29.14 -10.90 -54.95
N GLN A 711 27.96 -11.51 -55.00
CA GLN A 711 27.75 -12.80 -55.63
C GLN A 711 27.09 -12.62 -57.00
N ALA A 712 27.67 -13.21 -58.05
CA ALA A 712 27.17 -13.20 -59.44
C ALA A 712 27.27 -14.61 -60.05
N GLY A 713 26.18 -15.39 -59.96
CA GLY A 713 26.15 -16.80 -60.25
C GLY A 713 27.15 -17.59 -59.37
N LYS A 714 28.11 -18.26 -60.00
CA LYS A 714 29.17 -18.98 -59.29
C LYS A 714 30.41 -18.11 -58.96
N ARG A 715 30.39 -16.82 -59.29
CA ARG A 715 31.52 -15.89 -59.10
C ARG A 715 31.27 -15.03 -57.87
N THR A 716 32.33 -14.76 -57.10
CA THR A 716 32.32 -13.83 -55.98
C THR A 716 33.36 -12.75 -56.15
N LEU A 717 33.05 -11.51 -55.76
CA LEU A 717 33.98 -10.38 -55.70
C LEU A 717 33.97 -9.86 -54.28
N SER A 718 35.10 -9.93 -53.59
CA SER A 718 35.25 -9.38 -52.23
C SER A 718 35.85 -7.98 -52.32
N LEU A 719 35.13 -6.97 -51.85
CA LEU A 719 35.58 -5.60 -51.71
C LEU A 719 35.97 -5.33 -50.25
N ARG A 720 37.25 -5.14 -50.00
CA ARG A 720 37.80 -4.80 -48.69
C ARG A 720 37.49 -3.33 -48.37
N PRO A 721 37.64 -2.88 -47.12
CA PRO A 721 37.34 -1.49 -46.76
C PRO A 721 37.97 -0.44 -47.65
N ASP A 722 39.19 -0.63 -48.12
CA ASP A 722 39.90 0.30 -49.06
C ASP A 722 39.22 0.29 -50.45
N ASP A 723 38.78 -0.85 -50.94
CA ASP A 723 38.07 -0.99 -52.23
C ASP A 723 36.71 -0.34 -52.23
N LEU A 724 36.06 -0.26 -51.01
CA LEU A 724 34.76 0.37 -50.87
C LEU A 724 34.77 1.88 -51.10
N GLU A 725 35.95 2.54 -50.90
CA GLU A 725 36.08 4.00 -51.10
C GLU A 725 35.70 4.42 -52.52
N HIS A 726 36.04 3.58 -53.53
CA HIS A 726 35.67 3.86 -54.93
C HIS A 726 34.14 3.93 -55.16
N TYR A 727 33.32 3.25 -54.33
CA TYR A 727 31.90 3.17 -54.49
C TYR A 727 31.14 4.07 -53.47
N LYS A 728 31.86 4.77 -52.61
CA LYS A 728 31.26 5.75 -51.69
C LYS A 728 30.82 7.01 -52.46
N GLY A 729 29.67 7.52 -52.11
CA GLY A 729 29.13 8.72 -52.74
C GLY A 729 27.92 9.26 -52.01
N GLU A 730 27.38 10.42 -52.49
CA GLU A 730 26.19 11.01 -51.96
C GLU A 730 24.96 10.12 -52.25
N ARG A 731 24.09 9.98 -51.24
CA ARG A 731 22.82 9.25 -51.38
C ARG A 731 21.97 9.72 -52.60
N GLY A 732 21.44 8.77 -53.33
CA GLY A 732 20.58 9.05 -54.47
C GLY A 732 21.34 9.37 -55.80
N ARG A 733 22.66 9.33 -55.78
CA ARG A 733 23.51 9.35 -56.99
C ARG A 733 23.45 8.04 -57.77
N ARG A 734 23.97 8.03 -58.99
CA ARG A 734 23.86 6.90 -59.92
C ARG A 734 24.72 5.69 -59.52
N GLY A 735 25.73 5.89 -58.69
CA GLY A 735 26.71 4.86 -58.29
C GLY A 735 27.73 4.53 -59.41
N ASN A 736 28.84 3.87 -59.02
CA ASN A 736 29.92 3.48 -59.93
C ASN A 736 29.69 2.10 -60.53
N LYS A 737 30.14 1.85 -61.75
CA LYS A 737 30.01 0.55 -62.40
C LYS A 737 30.99 -0.46 -61.81
N LEU A 738 30.48 -1.65 -61.59
CA LEU A 738 31.29 -2.80 -61.19
C LEU A 738 32.21 -3.32 -62.33
N PRO A 739 33.26 -4.05 -62.01
CA PRO A 739 34.17 -4.63 -63.01
C PRO A 739 33.44 -5.58 -63.99
N ARG A 740 34.07 -5.82 -65.14
CA ARG A 740 33.57 -6.81 -66.12
C ARG A 740 33.37 -8.17 -65.47
N GLY A 741 32.21 -8.79 -65.67
CA GLY A 741 31.85 -10.07 -65.07
C GLY A 741 30.93 -9.94 -63.84
N PHE A 742 30.77 -8.73 -63.29
CA PHE A 742 29.88 -8.45 -62.12
C PHE A 742 28.78 -7.42 -62.49
N GLN A 743 28.37 -7.36 -63.74
CA GLN A 743 27.30 -6.48 -64.19
C GLN A 743 25.93 -6.95 -63.74
N ARG A 744 25.77 -8.22 -63.40
CA ARG A 744 24.53 -8.78 -62.78
C ARG A 744 24.93 -9.43 -61.48
N VAL A 745 24.62 -8.76 -60.38
CA VAL A 745 24.84 -9.23 -58.99
C VAL A 745 23.55 -9.82 -58.48
N ASP A 746 23.62 -11.03 -57.97
CA ASP A 746 22.46 -11.75 -57.40
C ASP A 746 22.23 -11.40 -55.92
N ALA A 747 23.30 -11.25 -55.15
CA ALA A 747 23.22 -10.94 -53.71
C ALA A 747 24.45 -10.17 -53.22
N LEU A 748 24.26 -9.38 -52.16
CA LEU A 748 25.28 -8.70 -51.39
C LEU A 748 25.41 -9.40 -50.03
N LEU A 749 26.61 -9.93 -49.74
CA LEU A 749 26.94 -10.55 -48.44
C LEU A 749 27.96 -9.66 -47.74
N VAL A 750 27.93 -9.66 -46.41
CA VAL A 750 28.87 -8.89 -45.59
C VAL A 750 29.62 -9.85 -44.71
N ASP A 751 30.94 -9.81 -44.82
CA ASP A 751 31.87 -10.58 -43.97
C ASP A 751 32.45 -9.63 -42.93
N THR A 752 32.05 -9.79 -41.69
CA THR A 752 32.51 -8.99 -40.57
C THR A 752 33.69 -9.66 -39.92
N PRO A 753 34.82 -8.95 -39.69
CA PRO A 753 35.92 -9.51 -38.94
C PRO A 753 35.43 -9.93 -37.52
N VAL A 754 35.77 -11.16 -37.14
CA VAL A 754 35.40 -11.74 -35.83
C VAL A 754 36.16 -11.02 -34.71
#